data_48416e1d828e306f1ec2da3ea383d2dd
#
_entry.id   48416e1d828e306f1ec2da3ea383d2dd
#
_cell.length_a   1.000
_cell.length_b   1.000
_cell.length_c   1.000
_cell.angle_alpha   90.00
_cell.angle_beta   90.00
_cell.angle_gamma   90.00
#
_symmetry.space_group_name_H-M   'P 1'
#
loop_
_entity.id
_entity.type
_entity.pdbx_description
1 polymer ?
#
loop_
_entity_poly.entity_id
_entity_poly.type
_entity_poly.pdbx_seq_one_letter_code
_entity_poly.pdbx_strand_id
1 'polypeptide(L)'
;MKSISIPARLLGTAFLALSLTTSCSDILDEQPRSTYDPSFFKTEKGVEGGITSMYAHLRYIYGQAYYYNSCQTGTDEATYGFSADGNFKDADLSGVGNLTASTSRSDALWGTAFSNINTANGVIENGASVGISEALVSEARFFRAFDYFLLVQTFGGVPLDMGAGELKFNINPNRVSVRNTVPEVYTKAIFPDLLKAAENLPEQPRVKGGVTKTVARLYLSKAYLTYAWWLKNPNQIPTYPECPRTDPDGHDAAWYFQQAYDVAVKAIENPGPFGLQESFWQVNAGPNDRNNEILLYADHTQEDEYYNGGSLSYGSGGAPDNFAGWMVNWNYTDARSSDGKSVLIRTAEQSYGRPWNRMAPPQGVFTHTFADKTHDSRFDGTFTTVYRGNWSTNGKTWESVSNANGMQVKEREPIFSFVAEDMDKVNYSEEAAKQNNLGAGTLPGRADWVLGLDKVSRYAYPGLWKLGPYRTDNGSGPGQPNAGSTRPYNIAKFSELYLLAAEAAVEGARTQAGKTARDLVNVLRARAGRWTYSNAEYKEVDRDFSAEMVAATPATIDINYILDERSREFFGEGYRWFDLVRTQKWNEYADTYTICGKLPEQGYNVKTDHTPKTHQRTIKPFHYLRPIPQGQLDGMEMSADEKKAYQNPGYRD
;
A
#
# COMPACT_ATOMS: atom_id res chain seq x y z
N MET A 1 -22.50 -96.00 13.18
CA MET A 1 -21.70 -94.83 13.58
C MET A 1 -21.97 -93.70 12.60
N LYS A 2 -22.72 -92.70 12.99
CA LYS A 2 -23.07 -91.56 12.13
C LYS A 2 -22.05 -90.45 12.41
N SER A 3 -21.30 -90.06 11.41
CA SER A 3 -20.40 -88.91 11.42
C SER A 3 -21.22 -87.60 11.24
N ILE A 4 -21.10 -86.70 12.19
CA ILE A 4 -21.70 -85.36 12.11
C ILE A 4 -20.68 -84.43 11.40
N SER A 5 -20.98 -84.01 10.18
CA SER A 5 -20.21 -82.98 9.47
C SER A 5 -20.77 -81.58 9.85
N ILE A 6 -19.99 -80.78 10.52
CA ILE A 6 -20.29 -79.39 10.76
C ILE A 6 -20.04 -78.59 9.48
N PRO A 7 -20.98 -77.81 8.94
CA PRO A 7 -20.80 -77.13 7.68
C PRO A 7 -19.81 -75.94 7.85
N ALA A 8 -18.82 -75.91 6.99
CA ALA A 8 -17.73 -74.90 6.93
C ALA A 8 -18.19 -73.42 6.75
N ARG A 9 -19.51 -73.17 6.63
CA ARG A 9 -20.09 -71.84 6.52
C ARG A 9 -20.23 -71.09 7.86
N LEU A 10 -20.22 -71.79 9.00
CA LEU A 10 -20.32 -71.16 10.32
C LEU A 10 -18.97 -70.64 10.85
N LEU A 11 -17.83 -71.22 10.42
CA LEU A 11 -16.49 -70.72 10.78
C LEU A 11 -16.11 -69.46 9.97
N GLY A 12 -16.61 -69.31 8.74
CA GLY A 12 -16.31 -68.13 7.89
C GLY A 12 -17.02 -66.86 8.42
N THR A 13 -18.22 -67.00 8.98
CA THR A 13 -18.96 -65.85 9.54
C THR A 13 -18.45 -65.40 10.91
N ALA A 14 -17.90 -66.29 11.73
CA ALA A 14 -17.27 -65.92 12.99
C ALA A 14 -15.91 -65.24 12.81
N PHE A 15 -15.14 -65.56 11.78
CA PHE A 15 -13.88 -64.89 11.45
C PHE A 15 -14.08 -63.51 10.80
N LEU A 16 -15.16 -63.35 10.02
CA LEU A 16 -15.55 -62.06 9.42
C LEU A 16 -16.13 -61.08 10.50
N ALA A 17 -16.78 -61.60 11.53
CA ALA A 17 -17.32 -60.79 12.60
C ALA A 17 -16.22 -60.34 13.62
N LEU A 18 -15.11 -61.09 13.77
CA LEU A 18 -14.00 -60.67 14.62
C LEU A 18 -13.05 -59.70 13.96
N SER A 19 -13.01 -59.63 12.61
CA SER A 19 -12.18 -58.68 11.87
C SER A 19 -12.85 -57.30 11.71
N LEU A 20 -14.12 -57.14 12.10
CA LEU A 20 -14.84 -55.87 12.07
C LEU A 20 -14.78 -55.07 13.38
N THR A 21 -14.17 -55.61 14.45
CA THR A 21 -14.05 -54.93 15.74
C THR A 21 -12.68 -54.34 16.02
N THR A 22 -11.72 -54.51 15.11
CA THR A 22 -10.46 -53.74 15.10
C THR A 22 -10.52 -52.66 14.05
N SER A 23 -11.61 -51.90 14.01
CA SER A 23 -11.69 -50.67 13.23
C SER A 23 -10.81 -49.64 13.94
N CYS A 24 -9.75 -49.27 13.29
CA CYS A 24 -8.82 -48.26 13.71
C CYS A 24 -9.56 -46.99 14.14
N SER A 25 -9.57 -46.70 15.41
CA SER A 25 -9.97 -45.39 15.95
C SER A 25 -9.08 -44.25 15.40
N ASP A 26 -7.87 -44.59 14.97
CA ASP A 26 -6.89 -43.64 14.42
C ASP A 26 -7.16 -43.16 12.97
N ILE A 27 -8.09 -43.83 12.25
CA ILE A 27 -8.41 -43.41 10.85
C ILE A 27 -9.49 -42.32 10.81
N LEU A 28 -10.17 -42.08 11.90
CA LEU A 28 -11.21 -41.04 12.02
C LEU A 28 -10.74 -39.79 12.77
N ASP A 29 -9.52 -39.75 13.24
CA ASP A 29 -8.91 -38.49 13.66
C ASP A 29 -8.50 -37.72 12.41
N GLU A 30 -9.44 -36.96 11.88
CA GLU A 30 -9.14 -35.92 10.89
C GLU A 30 -8.08 -34.99 11.47
N GLN A 31 -6.83 -35.20 11.09
CA GLN A 31 -5.83 -34.17 11.27
C GLN A 31 -6.05 -33.11 10.20
N PRO A 32 -6.60 -31.93 10.52
CA PRO A 32 -6.83 -30.89 9.55
C PRO A 32 -5.48 -30.46 8.99
N ARG A 33 -5.19 -30.79 7.73
CA ARG A 33 -3.93 -30.44 7.05
C ARG A 33 -3.88 -28.96 6.63
N SER A 34 -4.94 -28.20 6.85
CA SER A 34 -5.07 -26.81 6.45
C SER A 34 -5.34 -25.81 7.59
N THR A 35 -5.50 -26.28 8.83
CA THR A 35 -5.63 -25.45 10.02
C THR A 35 -4.59 -25.86 11.02
N TYR A 36 -3.90 -24.89 11.62
CA TYR A 36 -2.95 -25.17 12.69
C TYR A 36 -3.70 -25.65 13.92
N ASP A 37 -3.51 -26.93 14.27
CA ASP A 37 -3.90 -27.44 15.59
C ASP A 37 -3.15 -26.63 16.66
N PRO A 38 -3.78 -26.26 17.78
CA PRO A 38 -3.10 -25.56 18.89
C PRO A 38 -1.84 -26.25 19.39
N SER A 39 -1.74 -27.57 19.25
CA SER A 39 -0.53 -28.33 19.55
C SER A 39 0.64 -28.02 18.65
N PHE A 40 0.41 -27.42 17.48
CA PHE A 40 1.45 -27.01 16.55
C PHE A 40 2.45 -26.03 17.20
N PHE A 41 1.95 -25.03 17.94
CA PHE A 41 2.79 -24.09 18.67
C PHE A 41 3.52 -24.67 19.89
N LYS A 42 3.27 -25.94 20.27
CA LYS A 42 4.01 -26.65 21.32
C LYS A 42 5.29 -27.30 20.80
N THR A 43 5.70 -26.99 19.59
CA THR A 43 6.94 -27.45 18.96
C THR A 43 7.74 -26.27 18.42
N GLU A 44 9.08 -26.40 18.41
CA GLU A 44 9.99 -25.40 17.82
C GLU A 44 9.63 -25.12 16.37
N LYS A 45 9.45 -26.17 15.53
CA LYS A 45 9.04 -26.02 14.13
C LYS A 45 7.70 -25.32 13.96
N GLY A 46 6.76 -25.52 14.87
CA GLY A 46 5.47 -24.86 14.83
C GLY A 46 5.58 -23.36 15.09
N VAL A 47 6.38 -22.98 16.08
CA VAL A 47 6.66 -21.57 16.38
C VAL A 47 7.40 -20.90 15.22
N GLU A 48 8.43 -21.52 14.66
CA GLU A 48 9.15 -21.02 13.48
C GLU A 48 8.25 -20.89 12.23
N GLY A 49 7.38 -21.89 12.02
CA GLY A 49 6.39 -21.86 10.95
C GLY A 49 5.38 -20.72 11.13
N GLY A 50 4.95 -20.45 12.36
CA GLY A 50 4.12 -19.31 12.72
C GLY A 50 4.80 -17.98 12.37
N ILE A 51 6.08 -17.82 12.71
CA ILE A 51 6.85 -16.62 12.38
C ILE A 51 6.97 -16.46 10.86
N THR A 52 7.24 -17.53 10.13
CA THR A 52 7.33 -17.50 8.67
C THR A 52 6.01 -17.06 8.03
N SER A 53 4.87 -17.53 8.55
CA SER A 53 3.55 -17.15 8.06
C SER A 53 3.24 -15.66 8.26
N MET A 54 3.84 -15.03 9.29
CA MET A 54 3.67 -13.59 9.53
C MET A 54 4.30 -12.71 8.45
N TYR A 55 5.40 -13.14 7.83
CA TYR A 55 5.93 -12.44 6.65
C TYR A 55 5.03 -12.67 5.43
N ALA A 56 4.47 -13.86 5.29
CA ALA A 56 3.59 -14.19 4.20
C ALA A 56 2.28 -13.38 4.22
N HIS A 57 1.73 -13.09 5.41
CA HIS A 57 0.46 -12.36 5.53
C HIS A 57 0.51 -10.94 4.94
N LEU A 58 1.68 -10.30 4.90
CA LEU A 58 1.84 -8.97 4.32
C LEU A 58 1.33 -8.90 2.88
N ARG A 59 1.47 -9.97 2.09
CA ARG A 59 1.01 -10.03 0.70
C ARG A 59 -0.52 -10.02 0.56
N TYR A 60 -1.25 -10.39 1.60
CA TYR A 60 -2.72 -10.34 1.60
C TYR A 60 -3.26 -8.93 1.91
N ILE A 61 -2.41 -8.03 2.39
CA ILE A 61 -2.72 -6.63 2.67
C ILE A 61 -2.11 -5.74 1.57
N TYR A 62 -0.80 -5.80 1.40
CA TYR A 62 -0.04 -4.89 0.55
C TYR A 62 0.07 -5.38 -0.89
N GLY A 63 -0.18 -4.45 -1.83
CA GLY A 63 -0.28 -4.76 -3.26
C GLY A 63 -1.66 -5.27 -3.68
N GLN A 64 -2.51 -5.65 -2.74
CA GLN A 64 -3.89 -6.04 -3.00
C GLN A 64 -4.70 -4.84 -3.49
N ALA A 65 -5.33 -4.98 -4.66
CA ALA A 65 -5.90 -3.86 -5.41
C ALA A 65 -6.93 -3.04 -4.62
N TYR A 66 -7.79 -3.69 -3.87
CA TYR A 66 -8.88 -3.02 -3.16
C TYR A 66 -8.40 -2.31 -1.90
N TYR A 67 -7.52 -2.95 -1.12
CA TYR A 67 -6.92 -2.32 0.05
C TYR A 67 -6.06 -1.13 -0.36
N TYR A 68 -5.22 -1.28 -1.39
CA TYR A 68 -4.43 -0.19 -1.94
C TYR A 68 -5.31 1.00 -2.34
N ASN A 69 -6.41 0.75 -3.06
CA ASN A 69 -7.38 1.78 -3.42
C ASN A 69 -7.97 2.48 -2.19
N SER A 70 -8.32 1.72 -1.14
CA SER A 70 -8.92 2.29 0.08
C SER A 70 -7.98 3.23 0.86
N CYS A 71 -6.66 3.11 0.64
CA CYS A 71 -5.65 3.97 1.23
C CYS A 71 -5.31 5.22 0.39
N GLN A 72 -5.81 5.31 -0.86
CA GLN A 72 -5.43 6.36 -1.79
C GLN A 72 -6.61 7.15 -2.35
N THR A 73 -7.66 6.46 -2.84
CA THR A 73 -8.81 7.13 -3.45
C THR A 73 -9.59 7.94 -2.42
N GLY A 74 -9.94 9.17 -2.80
CA GLY A 74 -10.59 10.15 -1.90
C GLY A 74 -9.61 11.08 -1.21
N THR A 75 -8.31 10.98 -1.49
CA THR A 75 -7.28 11.92 -1.05
C THR A 75 -6.98 12.95 -2.15
N ASP A 76 -6.08 13.89 -1.86
CA ASP A 76 -5.55 14.83 -2.85
C ASP A 76 -4.65 14.15 -3.89
N GLU A 77 -4.12 12.95 -3.59
CA GLU A 77 -3.30 12.17 -4.52
C GLU A 77 -4.11 11.38 -5.55
N ALA A 78 -5.32 10.96 -5.22
CA ALA A 78 -6.08 10.08 -6.10
C ALA A 78 -7.60 10.26 -6.04
N THR A 79 -8.20 10.18 -7.21
CA THR A 79 -9.62 9.96 -7.47
C THR A 79 -9.79 8.70 -8.32
N TYR A 80 -11.02 8.29 -8.61
CA TYR A 80 -11.28 7.14 -9.48
C TYR A 80 -10.91 7.44 -10.94
N GLY A 81 -10.38 6.43 -11.64
CA GLY A 81 -10.04 6.49 -13.05
C GLY A 81 -11.23 6.16 -13.96
N PHE A 82 -11.00 6.26 -15.26
CA PHE A 82 -12.04 6.03 -16.28
C PHE A 82 -12.65 4.62 -16.23
N SER A 83 -11.85 3.59 -15.99
CA SER A 83 -12.30 2.19 -15.96
C SER A 83 -12.68 1.70 -14.55
N ALA A 84 -12.81 2.59 -13.59
CA ALA A 84 -13.20 2.25 -12.23
C ALA A 84 -14.64 1.72 -12.17
N ASP A 85 -14.83 0.59 -11.51
CA ASP A 85 -16.13 0.09 -11.07
C ASP A 85 -16.46 0.62 -9.65
N GLY A 86 -17.58 0.19 -9.07
CA GLY A 86 -18.00 0.62 -7.74
C GLY A 86 -16.91 0.46 -6.67
N ASN A 87 -16.18 -0.67 -6.69
CA ASN A 87 -15.13 -0.94 -5.70
C ASN A 87 -14.04 0.13 -5.62
N PHE A 88 -13.82 0.88 -6.70
CA PHE A 88 -12.81 1.95 -6.77
C PHE A 88 -13.40 3.36 -6.66
N LYS A 89 -14.74 3.49 -6.68
CA LYS A 89 -15.45 4.76 -6.57
C LYS A 89 -15.92 5.07 -5.16
N ASP A 90 -16.21 4.02 -4.36
CA ASP A 90 -16.89 4.17 -3.07
C ASP A 90 -16.10 5.02 -2.07
N ALA A 91 -14.78 4.92 -2.05
CA ALA A 91 -13.92 5.71 -1.17
C ALA A 91 -13.68 7.15 -1.64
N ASP A 92 -14.11 7.54 -2.86
CA ASP A 92 -13.86 8.89 -3.39
C ASP A 92 -14.72 9.97 -2.74
N LEU A 93 -15.87 9.61 -2.17
CA LEU A 93 -16.80 10.50 -1.44
C LEU A 93 -17.35 11.68 -2.27
N SER A 94 -17.23 11.65 -3.59
CA SER A 94 -17.80 12.67 -4.50
C SER A 94 -19.25 12.40 -4.91
N GLY A 95 -19.89 11.40 -4.30
CA GLY A 95 -21.27 11.03 -4.58
C GLY A 95 -21.45 10.06 -5.76
N VAL A 96 -20.35 9.59 -6.37
CA VAL A 96 -20.38 8.61 -7.47
C VAL A 96 -20.40 7.17 -6.95
N GLY A 97 -19.86 6.93 -5.76
CA GLY A 97 -19.89 5.68 -5.03
C GLY A 97 -20.57 5.83 -3.67
N ASN A 98 -20.66 4.76 -2.92
CA ASN A 98 -21.26 4.73 -1.59
C ASN A 98 -20.42 3.89 -0.63
N LEU A 99 -19.75 4.55 0.31
CA LEU A 99 -18.91 3.91 1.30
C LEU A 99 -19.75 3.33 2.44
N THR A 100 -19.84 2.00 2.51
CA THR A 100 -20.60 1.23 3.51
C THR A 100 -19.76 0.09 4.09
N ALA A 101 -20.30 -0.62 5.08
CA ALA A 101 -19.68 -1.81 5.64
C ALA A 101 -19.37 -2.91 4.61
N SER A 102 -20.15 -2.98 3.53
CA SER A 102 -19.98 -3.96 2.45
C SER A 102 -19.09 -3.47 1.30
N THR A 103 -18.84 -2.16 1.19
CA THR A 103 -18.15 -1.57 0.04
C THR A 103 -16.81 -0.92 0.40
N SER A 104 -16.46 -0.78 1.68
CA SER A 104 -15.22 -0.12 2.12
C SER A 104 -13.94 -0.84 1.67
N ARG A 105 -14.03 -2.13 1.39
CA ARG A 105 -12.91 -3.00 1.01
C ARG A 105 -11.77 -3.04 2.04
N SER A 106 -12.06 -2.65 3.27
CA SER A 106 -11.16 -2.77 4.43
C SER A 106 -11.28 -4.14 5.13
N ASP A 107 -12.15 -5.00 4.62
CA ASP A 107 -12.31 -6.41 5.00
C ASP A 107 -11.02 -7.22 4.81
N ALA A 108 -10.25 -6.92 3.74
CA ALA A 108 -8.94 -7.53 3.51
C ALA A 108 -7.98 -7.31 4.69
N LEU A 109 -7.95 -6.09 5.27
CA LEU A 109 -7.15 -5.81 6.45
C LEU A 109 -7.70 -6.52 7.69
N TRP A 110 -9.02 -6.43 7.95
CA TRP A 110 -9.62 -6.97 9.17
C TRP A 110 -9.35 -8.47 9.33
N GLY A 111 -9.73 -9.27 8.34
CA GLY A 111 -9.57 -10.72 8.40
C GLY A 111 -8.12 -11.16 8.46
N THR A 112 -7.25 -10.56 7.65
CA THR A 112 -5.84 -10.90 7.58
C THR A 112 -5.10 -10.52 8.87
N ALA A 113 -5.31 -9.31 9.39
CA ALA A 113 -4.63 -8.84 10.60
C ALA A 113 -5.03 -9.64 11.83
N PHE A 114 -6.33 -9.90 12.06
CA PHE A 114 -6.75 -10.68 13.22
C PHE A 114 -6.30 -12.16 13.16
N SER A 115 -6.27 -12.76 11.99
CA SER A 115 -5.70 -14.10 11.80
C SER A 115 -4.22 -14.13 12.19
N ASN A 116 -3.47 -13.13 11.74
CA ASN A 116 -2.04 -13.03 12.04
C ASN A 116 -1.77 -12.68 13.51
N ILE A 117 -2.59 -11.81 14.13
CA ILE A 117 -2.53 -11.51 15.58
C ILE A 117 -2.68 -12.78 16.40
N ASN A 118 -3.62 -13.66 16.04
CA ASN A 118 -3.79 -14.92 16.75
C ASN A 118 -2.58 -15.86 16.59
N THR A 119 -2.00 -15.91 15.40
CA THR A 119 -0.73 -16.63 15.17
C THR A 119 0.40 -16.05 16.02
N ALA A 120 0.51 -14.72 16.08
CA ALA A 120 1.50 -14.06 16.93
C ALA A 120 1.30 -14.37 18.43
N ASN A 121 0.05 -14.40 18.89
CA ASN A 121 -0.27 -14.82 20.26
C ASN A 121 0.23 -16.25 20.54
N GLY A 122 -0.01 -17.19 19.62
CA GLY A 122 0.48 -18.57 19.74
C GLY A 122 2.01 -18.67 19.84
N VAL A 123 2.72 -17.89 19.01
CA VAL A 123 4.19 -17.81 19.06
C VAL A 123 4.68 -17.21 20.38
N ILE A 124 4.10 -16.08 20.81
CA ILE A 124 4.54 -15.35 22.00
C ILE A 124 4.30 -16.17 23.27
N GLU A 125 3.17 -16.86 23.36
CA GLU A 125 2.83 -17.68 24.55
C GLU A 125 3.69 -18.95 24.65
N ASN A 126 4.08 -19.55 23.52
CA ASN A 126 4.73 -20.86 23.53
C ASN A 126 6.23 -20.79 23.25
N GLY A 127 6.75 -19.73 22.64
CA GLY A 127 8.12 -19.66 22.14
C GLY A 127 9.18 -20.00 23.19
N ALA A 128 9.12 -19.41 24.37
CA ALA A 128 10.08 -19.67 25.45
C ALA A 128 10.03 -21.14 25.93
N SER A 129 8.86 -21.75 25.98
CA SER A 129 8.68 -23.13 26.46
C SER A 129 9.25 -24.18 25.51
N VAL A 130 9.42 -23.83 24.23
CA VAL A 130 9.99 -24.69 23.19
C VAL A 130 11.41 -24.28 22.78
N GLY A 131 12.06 -23.41 23.55
CA GLY A 131 13.46 -23.04 23.36
C GLY A 131 13.73 -21.96 22.32
N ILE A 132 12.68 -21.26 21.82
CA ILE A 132 12.85 -20.15 20.88
C ILE A 132 13.38 -18.91 21.61
N SER A 133 14.38 -18.25 21.01
CA SER A 133 15.00 -17.04 21.59
C SER A 133 14.03 -15.86 21.63
N GLU A 134 14.19 -14.97 22.63
CA GLU A 134 13.38 -13.74 22.72
C GLU A 134 13.56 -12.83 21.49
N ALA A 135 14.73 -12.86 20.84
CA ALA A 135 14.94 -12.15 19.58
C ALA A 135 13.98 -12.64 18.49
N LEU A 136 13.77 -13.94 18.38
CA LEU A 136 12.87 -14.53 17.39
C LEU A 136 11.40 -14.33 17.77
N VAL A 137 11.05 -14.45 19.07
CA VAL A 137 9.70 -14.11 19.59
C VAL A 137 9.38 -12.64 19.34
N SER A 138 10.39 -11.76 19.36
CA SER A 138 10.21 -10.33 19.09
C SER A 138 9.84 -10.01 17.65
N GLU A 139 10.09 -10.90 16.68
CA GLU A 139 9.49 -10.79 15.34
C GLU A 139 7.95 -10.89 15.42
N ALA A 140 7.44 -11.83 16.19
CA ALA A 140 5.99 -11.98 16.40
C ALA A 140 5.39 -10.79 17.15
N ARG A 141 6.09 -10.25 18.16
CA ARG A 141 5.66 -9.02 18.84
C ARG A 141 5.56 -7.85 17.88
N PHE A 142 6.57 -7.69 17.03
CA PHE A 142 6.55 -6.66 15.99
C PHE A 142 5.30 -6.79 15.09
N PHE A 143 5.04 -7.97 14.55
CA PHE A 143 3.89 -8.18 13.66
C PHE A 143 2.55 -8.01 14.38
N ARG A 144 2.42 -8.44 15.63
CA ARG A 144 1.19 -8.21 16.41
C ARG A 144 0.92 -6.72 16.60
N ALA A 145 1.92 -5.97 16.99
CA ALA A 145 1.80 -4.52 17.14
C ALA A 145 1.55 -3.82 15.80
N PHE A 146 2.20 -4.24 14.73
CA PHE A 146 2.02 -3.74 13.37
C PHE A 146 0.56 -3.90 12.90
N ASP A 147 -0.01 -5.08 13.09
CA ASP A 147 -1.39 -5.36 12.70
C ASP A 147 -2.39 -4.56 13.54
N TYR A 148 -2.19 -4.49 14.87
CA TYR A 148 -3.03 -3.63 15.71
C TYR A 148 -2.90 -2.16 15.35
N PHE A 149 -1.72 -1.69 14.95
CA PHE A 149 -1.52 -0.32 14.51
C PHE A 149 -2.28 0.00 13.22
N LEU A 150 -2.27 -0.90 12.25
CA LEU A 150 -3.10 -0.75 11.03
C LEU A 150 -4.60 -0.75 11.36
N LEU A 151 -5.03 -1.68 12.22
CA LEU A 151 -6.43 -1.81 12.61
C LEU A 151 -6.94 -0.57 13.35
N VAL A 152 -6.21 -0.07 14.35
CA VAL A 152 -6.66 1.07 15.16
C VAL A 152 -6.72 2.38 14.36
N GLN A 153 -5.80 2.59 13.43
CA GLN A 153 -5.84 3.74 12.52
C GLN A 153 -7.04 3.68 11.58
N THR A 154 -7.41 2.47 11.15
CA THR A 154 -8.48 2.27 10.16
C THR A 154 -9.86 2.29 10.80
N PHE A 155 -10.05 1.62 11.95
CA PHE A 155 -11.36 1.34 12.52
C PHE A 155 -11.63 2.03 13.86
N GLY A 156 -10.65 2.70 14.45
CA GLY A 156 -10.70 3.16 15.83
C GLY A 156 -10.40 2.03 16.81
N GLY A 157 -11.03 2.01 17.98
CA GLY A 157 -10.85 0.92 18.92
C GLY A 157 -11.30 -0.42 18.35
N VAL A 158 -10.56 -1.47 18.65
CA VAL A 158 -10.77 -2.85 18.15
C VAL A 158 -10.64 -3.86 19.29
N PRO A 159 -11.16 -5.10 19.16
CA PRO A 159 -10.99 -6.10 20.18
C PRO A 159 -9.52 -6.52 20.35
N LEU A 160 -9.08 -6.66 21.61
CA LEU A 160 -7.75 -7.19 21.92
C LEU A 160 -7.76 -8.70 22.12
N ASP A 161 -8.90 -9.27 22.44
CA ASP A 161 -9.00 -10.66 22.90
C ASP A 161 -9.53 -11.63 21.85
N MET A 162 -10.09 -11.14 20.76
CA MET A 162 -10.79 -11.98 19.78
C MET A 162 -11.81 -12.97 20.41
N GLY A 163 -12.34 -12.63 21.59
CA GLY A 163 -13.26 -13.45 22.35
C GLY A 163 -12.63 -14.47 23.30
N ALA A 164 -11.31 -14.53 23.44
CA ALA A 164 -10.60 -15.50 24.29
C ALA A 164 -9.92 -14.88 25.54
N GLY A 165 -9.98 -13.57 25.68
CA GLY A 165 -9.26 -12.81 26.70
C GLY A 165 -8.10 -12.02 26.09
N GLU A 166 -7.63 -11.02 26.84
CA GLU A 166 -6.68 -10.04 26.32
C GLU A 166 -5.39 -10.67 25.80
N LEU A 167 -5.08 -10.45 24.52
CA LEU A 167 -3.84 -10.86 23.85
C LEU A 167 -3.47 -12.33 24.08
N LYS A 168 -4.43 -13.22 24.08
CA LYS A 168 -4.24 -14.66 24.25
C LYS A 168 -4.38 -15.41 22.94
N PHE A 169 -3.65 -16.53 22.84
CA PHE A 169 -3.85 -17.46 21.75
C PHE A 169 -5.24 -18.10 21.83
N ASN A 170 -6.07 -17.81 20.84
CA ASN A 170 -7.45 -18.24 20.81
C ASN A 170 -7.58 -19.59 20.11
N ILE A 171 -7.87 -20.63 20.88
CA ILE A 171 -8.11 -21.99 20.39
C ILE A 171 -9.61 -22.33 20.28
N ASN A 172 -10.47 -21.50 20.89
CA ASN A 172 -11.91 -21.67 20.90
C ASN A 172 -12.56 -20.33 20.53
N PRO A 173 -12.74 -20.05 19.24
CA PRO A 173 -13.29 -18.77 18.80
C PRO A 173 -14.65 -18.49 19.41
N ASN A 174 -14.78 -17.34 20.09
CA ASN A 174 -16.04 -16.83 20.58
C ASN A 174 -16.58 -15.82 19.56
N ARG A 175 -17.85 -15.97 19.20
CA ARG A 175 -18.52 -15.06 18.26
C ARG A 175 -19.12 -13.82 18.91
N VAL A 176 -18.98 -13.68 20.24
CA VAL A 176 -19.30 -12.44 20.95
C VAL A 176 -18.00 -11.66 21.12
N SER A 177 -17.97 -10.43 20.67
CA SER A 177 -16.79 -9.59 20.71
C SER A 177 -17.10 -8.22 21.29
N VAL A 178 -16.15 -7.65 22.02
CA VAL A 178 -16.21 -6.31 22.57
C VAL A 178 -15.02 -5.51 22.06
N ARG A 179 -15.26 -4.30 21.59
CA ARG A 179 -14.19 -3.39 21.14
C ARG A 179 -13.55 -2.70 22.33
N ASN A 180 -12.23 -2.77 22.41
CA ASN A 180 -11.44 -1.92 23.30
C ASN A 180 -11.35 -0.50 22.76
N THR A 181 -11.07 0.45 23.63
CA THR A 181 -10.88 1.84 23.24
C THR A 181 -9.53 2.05 22.54
N VAL A 182 -9.39 3.16 21.82
CA VAL A 182 -8.13 3.51 21.16
C VAL A 182 -6.95 3.55 22.14
N PRO A 183 -7.04 4.23 23.32
CA PRO A 183 -5.95 4.20 24.30
C PRO A 183 -5.57 2.80 24.76
N GLU A 184 -6.56 1.93 24.99
CA GLU A 184 -6.28 0.54 25.40
C GLU A 184 -5.51 -0.24 24.33
N VAL A 185 -5.86 -0.07 23.05
CA VAL A 185 -5.13 -0.74 21.95
C VAL A 185 -3.68 -0.26 21.89
N TYR A 186 -3.43 1.05 22.01
CA TYR A 186 -2.07 1.58 22.00
C TYR A 186 -1.27 1.14 23.23
N THR A 187 -1.80 1.30 24.43
CA THR A 187 -1.04 1.10 25.67
C THR A 187 -0.92 -0.37 26.10
N LYS A 188 -1.91 -1.21 25.74
CA LYS A 188 -1.89 -2.65 26.10
C LYS A 188 -1.26 -3.55 25.03
N ALA A 189 -1.32 -3.17 23.74
CA ALA A 189 -0.83 -4.01 22.65
C ALA A 189 0.33 -3.37 21.88
N ILE A 190 0.15 -2.16 21.33
CA ILE A 190 1.10 -1.61 20.35
C ILE A 190 2.42 -1.21 21.03
N PHE A 191 2.38 -0.34 22.04
CA PHE A 191 3.59 0.17 22.67
C PHE A 191 4.40 -0.91 23.38
N PRO A 192 3.82 -1.81 24.22
CA PRO A 192 4.59 -2.85 24.89
C PRO A 192 5.31 -3.78 23.91
N ASP A 193 4.65 -4.16 22.82
CA ASP A 193 5.23 -5.06 21.84
C ASP A 193 6.32 -4.38 20.99
N LEU A 194 6.11 -3.13 20.55
CA LEU A 194 7.13 -2.39 19.79
C LEU A 194 8.35 -2.03 20.64
N LEU A 195 8.17 -1.72 21.92
CA LEU A 195 9.28 -1.48 22.84
C LEU A 195 10.14 -2.73 22.98
N LYS A 196 9.53 -3.89 23.21
CA LYS A 196 10.27 -5.17 23.28
C LYS A 196 10.91 -5.54 21.95
N ALA A 197 10.23 -5.30 20.83
CA ALA A 197 10.80 -5.51 19.51
C ALA A 197 12.01 -4.61 19.26
N ALA A 198 11.93 -3.32 19.60
CA ALA A 198 13.05 -2.38 19.47
C ALA A 198 14.23 -2.70 20.41
N GLU A 199 13.98 -3.40 21.52
CA GLU A 199 15.01 -3.85 22.45
C GLU A 199 15.69 -5.15 21.98
N ASN A 200 14.93 -6.15 21.55
CA ASN A 200 15.40 -7.53 21.41
C ASN A 200 15.69 -7.96 19.97
N LEU A 201 15.10 -7.30 18.97
CA LEU A 201 15.41 -7.62 17.57
C LEU A 201 16.88 -7.34 17.24
N PRO A 202 17.47 -8.09 16.29
CA PRO A 202 18.86 -7.85 15.87
C PRO A 202 18.99 -6.56 15.05
N GLU A 203 20.21 -6.03 14.99
CA GLU A 203 20.56 -4.92 14.08
C GLU A 203 20.55 -5.37 12.61
N GLN A 204 21.01 -6.61 12.36
CA GLN A 204 21.02 -7.23 11.02
C GLN A 204 19.81 -8.16 10.89
N PRO A 205 19.13 -8.18 9.74
CA PRO A 205 17.99 -9.06 9.54
C PRO A 205 18.44 -10.54 9.56
N ARG A 206 17.69 -11.40 10.24
CA ARG A 206 17.92 -12.84 10.29
C ARG A 206 17.77 -13.52 8.92
N VAL A 207 16.80 -13.07 8.17
CA VAL A 207 16.52 -13.46 6.78
C VAL A 207 16.38 -12.21 5.94
N LYS A 208 16.57 -12.32 4.63
CA LYS A 208 16.38 -11.18 3.71
C LYS A 208 14.96 -10.61 3.86
N GLY A 209 14.85 -9.32 4.14
CA GLY A 209 13.57 -8.67 4.45
C GLY A 209 13.04 -8.91 5.87
N GLY A 210 13.81 -9.56 6.73
CA GLY A 210 13.47 -9.77 8.12
C GLY A 210 13.43 -8.47 8.93
N VAL A 211 12.56 -8.41 9.92
CA VAL A 211 12.43 -7.23 10.79
C VAL A 211 13.65 -7.06 11.70
N THR A 212 14.04 -5.81 11.93
CA THR A 212 15.20 -5.41 12.72
C THR A 212 14.83 -4.37 13.77
N LYS A 213 15.77 -4.01 14.64
CA LYS A 213 15.59 -2.89 15.56
C LYS A 213 15.21 -1.60 14.87
N THR A 214 15.79 -1.32 13.71
CA THR A 214 15.49 -0.09 12.95
C THR A 214 14.05 -0.08 12.44
N VAL A 215 13.56 -1.21 11.95
CA VAL A 215 12.15 -1.38 11.55
C VAL A 215 11.22 -1.17 12.75
N ALA A 216 11.53 -1.80 13.89
CA ALA A 216 10.73 -1.65 15.11
C ALA A 216 10.72 -0.20 15.63
N ARG A 217 11.86 0.49 15.59
CA ARG A 217 11.97 1.92 15.97
C ARG A 217 11.16 2.81 15.03
N LEU A 218 11.15 2.54 13.72
CA LEU A 218 10.32 3.29 12.78
C LEU A 218 8.84 3.18 13.17
N TYR A 219 8.35 1.97 13.38
CA TYR A 219 6.94 1.76 13.74
C TYR A 219 6.62 2.27 15.15
N LEU A 220 7.54 2.20 16.10
CA LEU A 220 7.36 2.79 17.43
C LEU A 220 7.24 4.31 17.35
N SER A 221 8.13 4.98 16.60
CA SER A 221 8.06 6.42 16.35
C SER A 221 6.74 6.81 15.68
N LYS A 222 6.34 6.05 14.64
CA LYS A 222 5.09 6.28 13.90
C LYS A 222 3.85 6.06 14.78
N ALA A 223 3.87 5.07 15.67
CA ALA A 223 2.78 4.81 16.61
C ALA A 223 2.67 5.92 17.66
N TYR A 224 3.79 6.37 18.23
CA TYR A 224 3.82 7.51 19.15
C TYR A 224 3.29 8.78 18.49
N LEU A 225 3.77 9.09 17.29
CA LEU A 225 3.33 10.24 16.52
C LEU A 225 1.82 10.21 16.24
N THR A 226 1.30 9.07 15.81
CA THR A 226 -0.13 8.90 15.52
C THR A 226 -0.99 9.03 16.77
N TYR A 227 -0.54 8.47 17.89
CA TYR A 227 -1.25 8.59 19.15
C TYR A 227 -1.18 10.01 19.74
N ALA A 228 -0.06 10.72 19.55
CA ALA A 228 0.06 12.13 19.90
C ALA A 228 -0.99 12.99 19.17
N TRP A 229 -1.18 12.79 17.88
CA TRP A 229 -2.24 13.43 17.10
C TRP A 229 -3.64 13.04 17.58
N TRP A 230 -3.84 11.78 17.93
CA TRP A 230 -5.10 11.33 18.49
C TRP A 230 -5.44 12.06 19.80
N LEU A 231 -4.47 12.22 20.70
CA LEU A 231 -4.64 12.99 21.95
C LEU A 231 -4.86 14.49 21.68
N LYS A 232 -4.10 15.08 20.74
CA LYS A 232 -4.20 16.50 20.38
C LYS A 232 -5.56 16.86 19.81
N ASN A 233 -6.11 16.04 18.93
CA ASN A 233 -7.43 16.14 18.31
C ASN A 233 -7.85 17.57 17.93
N PRO A 234 -7.11 18.27 17.04
CA PRO A 234 -7.30 19.70 16.81
C PRO A 234 -8.69 20.06 16.25
N ASN A 235 -9.31 19.18 15.48
CA ASN A 235 -10.61 19.40 14.84
C ASN A 235 -11.76 18.66 15.55
N GLN A 236 -11.54 18.13 16.75
CA GLN A 236 -12.54 17.45 17.56
C GLN A 236 -13.22 16.27 16.84
N ILE A 237 -12.44 15.53 16.03
CA ILE A 237 -12.94 14.36 15.31
C ILE A 237 -13.37 13.28 16.32
N PRO A 238 -14.57 12.72 16.21
CA PRO A 238 -15.05 11.67 17.11
C PRO A 238 -14.16 10.44 17.11
N THR A 239 -14.08 9.76 18.24
CA THR A 239 -13.45 8.44 18.37
C THR A 239 -14.50 7.38 18.69
N TYR A 240 -14.25 6.14 18.30
CA TYR A 240 -15.17 5.06 18.61
C TYR A 240 -14.42 3.76 18.93
N PRO A 241 -14.82 2.99 19.96
CA PRO A 241 -15.81 3.33 20.98
C PRO A 241 -15.52 4.68 21.64
N GLU A 242 -16.59 5.41 22.01
CA GLU A 242 -16.43 6.70 22.67
C GLU A 242 -15.64 6.55 23.98
N CYS A 243 -14.64 7.40 24.13
CA CYS A 243 -13.82 7.46 25.34
C CYS A 243 -13.18 8.84 25.46
N PRO A 244 -12.77 9.25 26.67
CA PRO A 244 -11.97 10.45 26.87
C PRO A 244 -10.67 10.38 26.03
N ARG A 245 -10.27 11.52 25.47
CA ARG A 245 -8.98 11.66 24.79
C ARG A 245 -7.85 11.88 25.81
N THR A 246 -7.69 10.90 26.67
CA THR A 246 -6.68 10.88 27.73
C THR A 246 -5.88 9.59 27.67
N ASP A 247 -4.62 9.68 28.03
CA ASP A 247 -3.74 8.53 28.10
C ASP A 247 -3.88 7.86 29.48
N PRO A 248 -4.04 6.52 29.55
CA PRO A 248 -4.11 5.79 30.82
C PRO A 248 -2.87 5.95 31.71
N ASP A 249 -1.69 6.14 31.11
CA ASP A 249 -0.42 6.31 31.82
C ASP A 249 -0.16 7.78 32.20
N GLY A 250 -1.07 8.70 31.86
CA GLY A 250 -1.06 10.10 32.25
C GLY A 250 -0.15 10.99 31.41
N HIS A 251 0.32 10.53 30.25
CA HIS A 251 1.10 11.34 29.32
C HIS A 251 0.20 12.16 28.40
N ASP A 252 0.70 13.32 27.98
CA ASP A 252 0.03 14.20 27.02
C ASP A 252 0.56 14.05 25.59
N ALA A 253 -0.04 14.75 24.64
CA ALA A 253 0.39 14.74 23.25
C ALA A 253 1.82 15.22 23.08
N ALA A 254 2.27 16.20 23.87
CA ALA A 254 3.63 16.75 23.78
C ALA A 254 4.68 15.71 24.18
N TRP A 255 4.38 14.92 25.22
CA TRP A 255 5.24 13.80 25.62
C TRP A 255 5.38 12.78 24.47
N TYR A 256 4.29 12.40 23.82
CA TYR A 256 4.32 11.42 22.72
C TYR A 256 5.01 11.98 21.47
N PHE A 257 4.85 13.25 21.14
CA PHE A 257 5.65 13.89 20.08
C PHE A 257 7.15 13.85 20.38
N GLN A 258 7.53 14.09 21.66
CA GLN A 258 8.94 13.96 22.06
C GLN A 258 9.46 12.54 21.89
N GLN A 259 8.70 11.52 22.34
CA GLN A 259 9.08 10.13 22.16
C GLN A 259 9.21 9.74 20.68
N ALA A 260 8.29 10.20 19.83
CA ALA A 260 8.35 9.96 18.40
C ALA A 260 9.63 10.52 17.78
N TYR A 261 9.98 11.77 18.14
CA TYR A 261 11.22 12.41 17.70
C TYR A 261 12.45 11.63 18.16
N ASP A 262 12.55 11.33 19.46
CA ASP A 262 13.74 10.70 20.05
C ASP A 262 13.99 9.30 19.45
N VAL A 263 12.92 8.52 19.25
CA VAL A 263 13.03 7.18 18.67
C VAL A 263 13.41 7.24 17.19
N ALA A 264 12.85 8.18 16.42
CA ALA A 264 13.20 8.34 15.00
C ALA A 264 14.66 8.79 14.85
N VAL A 265 15.10 9.78 15.63
CA VAL A 265 16.49 10.26 15.60
C VAL A 265 17.45 9.14 16.00
N LYS A 266 17.13 8.36 17.05
CA LYS A 266 17.92 7.19 17.45
C LYS A 266 18.05 6.17 16.33
N ALA A 267 16.98 5.95 15.55
CA ALA A 267 17.02 5.03 14.40
C ALA A 267 17.86 5.59 13.24
N ILE A 268 17.84 6.90 12.99
CA ILE A 268 18.69 7.57 12.00
C ILE A 268 20.17 7.46 12.39
N GLU A 269 20.49 7.63 13.67
CA GLU A 269 21.87 7.56 14.18
C GLU A 269 22.42 6.13 14.25
N ASN A 270 21.54 5.15 14.43
CA ASN A 270 21.88 3.74 14.53
C ASN A 270 21.04 2.93 13.52
N PRO A 271 21.31 3.09 12.21
CA PRO A 271 20.47 2.58 11.15
C PRO A 271 20.59 1.06 10.91
N GLY A 272 21.62 0.41 11.46
CA GLY A 272 21.96 -0.96 11.09
C GLY A 272 22.45 -1.03 9.64
N PRO A 273 21.89 -1.94 8.80
CA PRO A 273 22.29 -2.04 7.40
C PRO A 273 21.61 -1.02 6.48
N PHE A 274 20.73 -0.17 7.02
CA PHE A 274 19.90 0.71 6.23
C PHE A 274 20.50 2.11 6.04
N GLY A 275 20.03 2.80 5.00
CA GLY A 275 20.44 4.16 4.68
C GLY A 275 19.73 4.69 3.45
N LEU A 276 19.89 5.97 3.16
CA LEU A 276 19.33 6.56 1.95
C LEU A 276 20.13 6.11 0.72
N GLN A 277 19.42 5.89 -0.40
CA GLN A 277 20.06 5.78 -1.71
C GLN A 277 20.60 7.15 -2.16
N GLU A 278 21.56 7.14 -3.07
CA GLU A 278 22.18 8.33 -3.62
C GLU A 278 21.17 9.25 -4.33
N SER A 279 20.22 8.66 -5.04
CA SER A 279 19.15 9.40 -5.74
C SER A 279 17.79 8.76 -5.50
N PHE A 280 16.73 9.54 -5.70
CA PHE A 280 15.36 9.04 -5.57
C PHE A 280 15.02 7.96 -6.61
N TRP A 281 15.58 8.05 -7.81
CA TRP A 281 15.40 7.04 -8.85
C TRP A 281 15.86 5.66 -8.39
N GLN A 282 17.03 5.58 -7.76
CA GLN A 282 17.61 4.30 -7.29
C GLN A 282 16.74 3.60 -6.25
N VAL A 283 15.96 4.34 -5.45
CA VAL A 283 15.06 3.75 -4.44
C VAL A 283 14.02 2.85 -5.11
N ASN A 284 13.52 3.26 -6.29
CA ASN A 284 12.36 2.65 -6.94
C ASN A 284 12.69 1.91 -8.25
N ALA A 285 13.94 1.91 -8.69
CA ALA A 285 14.35 1.20 -9.90
C ALA A 285 14.25 -0.31 -9.72
N GLY A 286 13.57 -1.02 -10.61
CA GLY A 286 13.35 -2.47 -10.53
C GLY A 286 14.64 -3.30 -10.40
N PRO A 287 15.74 -2.98 -11.14
CA PRO A 287 17.02 -3.66 -10.93
C PRO A 287 17.60 -3.50 -9.52
N ASN A 288 17.14 -2.51 -8.75
CA ASN A 288 17.60 -2.20 -7.40
C ASN A 288 16.54 -2.52 -6.32
N ASP A 289 15.56 -3.36 -6.62
CA ASP A 289 14.57 -3.78 -5.64
C ASP A 289 15.24 -4.41 -4.39
N ARG A 290 14.64 -4.21 -3.22
CA ARG A 290 15.16 -4.66 -1.91
C ARG A 290 16.49 -4.00 -1.55
N ASN A 291 16.73 -2.75 -2.00
CA ASN A 291 17.90 -1.98 -1.62
C ASN A 291 17.86 -1.60 -0.13
N ASN A 292 18.96 -1.05 0.37
CA ASN A 292 19.13 -0.74 1.80
C ASN A 292 18.31 0.46 2.30
N GLU A 293 17.57 1.16 1.45
CA GLU A 293 16.58 2.15 1.90
C GLU A 293 15.24 1.50 2.27
N ILE A 294 14.96 0.28 1.78
CA ILE A 294 13.70 -0.42 2.03
C ILE A 294 13.80 -1.23 3.33
N LEU A 295 13.06 -0.81 4.35
CA LEU A 295 13.08 -1.42 5.67
C LEU A 295 12.13 -2.61 5.81
N LEU A 296 10.96 -2.52 5.18
CA LEU A 296 9.95 -3.58 5.21
C LEU A 296 9.23 -3.62 3.87
N TYR A 297 8.98 -4.82 3.37
CA TYR A 297 8.28 -5.04 2.12
C TYR A 297 7.48 -6.35 2.13
N ALA A 298 6.37 -6.38 1.39
CA ALA A 298 5.69 -7.63 1.04
C ALA A 298 6.42 -8.23 -0.14
N ASP A 299 7.07 -9.37 0.07
CA ASP A 299 7.97 -9.94 -0.93
C ASP A 299 7.21 -10.68 -2.03
N HIS A 300 7.55 -10.37 -3.28
CA HIS A 300 7.18 -11.10 -4.48
C HIS A 300 8.45 -11.36 -5.29
N THR A 301 8.52 -12.44 -6.04
CA THR A 301 9.72 -12.77 -6.82
C THR A 301 9.36 -13.56 -8.07
N GLN A 302 10.17 -13.39 -9.11
CA GLN A 302 10.12 -14.23 -10.31
C GLN A 302 11.02 -15.48 -10.20
N GLU A 303 11.86 -15.56 -9.15
CA GLU A 303 12.83 -16.63 -8.95
C GLU A 303 12.24 -17.86 -8.26
N ASP A 304 11.11 -17.71 -7.57
CA ASP A 304 10.40 -18.79 -6.89
C ASP A 304 9.31 -19.36 -7.79
N GLU A 305 9.20 -20.70 -7.86
CA GLU A 305 8.23 -21.41 -8.69
C GLU A 305 6.78 -20.98 -8.42
N TYR A 306 6.49 -20.62 -7.17
CA TYR A 306 5.15 -20.20 -6.73
C TYR A 306 5.05 -18.68 -6.50
N TYR A 307 6.01 -17.90 -6.96
CA TYR A 307 6.00 -16.42 -6.83
C TYR A 307 5.69 -15.92 -5.41
N ASN A 308 6.22 -16.60 -4.39
CA ASN A 308 5.88 -16.39 -2.98
C ASN A 308 4.39 -16.59 -2.68
N GLY A 309 3.74 -17.54 -3.34
CA GLY A 309 2.31 -17.85 -3.18
C GLY A 309 1.37 -17.02 -4.06
N GLY A 310 1.90 -16.13 -4.91
CA GLY A 310 1.13 -15.38 -5.89
C GLY A 310 0.68 -16.24 -7.06
N SER A 311 -0.46 -15.94 -7.64
CA SER A 311 -0.95 -16.57 -8.88
C SER A 311 -0.58 -15.76 -10.12
N LEU A 312 -0.23 -14.50 -9.95
CA LEU A 312 0.00 -13.47 -10.99
C LEU A 312 -1.21 -13.26 -11.91
N SER A 313 -2.33 -13.84 -11.58
CA SER A 313 -3.60 -13.69 -12.30
C SER A 313 -4.60 -12.97 -11.41
N TYR A 314 -5.24 -11.92 -11.93
CA TYR A 314 -6.28 -11.25 -11.18
C TYR A 314 -7.47 -12.19 -10.97
N GLY A 315 -7.59 -12.67 -9.75
CA GLY A 315 -8.80 -13.30 -9.24
C GLY A 315 -9.55 -12.31 -8.34
N SER A 316 -10.82 -12.52 -8.09
CA SER A 316 -11.68 -11.60 -7.33
C SER A 316 -11.20 -11.40 -5.88
N GLY A 317 -10.18 -10.59 -5.71
CA GLY A 317 -9.95 -9.87 -4.46
C GLY A 317 -9.30 -10.59 -3.29
N GLY A 318 -8.58 -11.68 -3.46
CA GLY A 318 -8.02 -12.39 -2.29
C GLY A 318 -6.67 -13.05 -2.49
N ALA A 319 -6.11 -12.99 -3.68
CA ALA A 319 -4.80 -13.57 -3.94
C ALA A 319 -3.69 -12.66 -3.39
N PRO A 320 -2.59 -13.21 -2.90
CA PRO A 320 -1.44 -12.45 -2.43
C PRO A 320 -0.60 -11.91 -3.59
N ASP A 321 -1.25 -11.20 -4.52
CA ASP A 321 -0.65 -10.67 -5.74
C ASP A 321 -0.45 -9.15 -5.65
N ASN A 322 0.64 -8.65 -6.22
CA ASN A 322 0.90 -7.22 -6.29
C ASN A 322 0.33 -6.62 -7.58
N PHE A 323 -0.82 -5.96 -7.45
CA PHE A 323 -1.51 -5.25 -8.53
C PHE A 323 -1.44 -3.72 -8.42
N ALA A 324 -0.72 -3.17 -7.46
CA ALA A 324 -0.69 -1.73 -7.21
C ALA A 324 -0.31 -0.92 -8.47
N GLY A 325 0.69 -1.37 -9.22
CA GLY A 325 1.13 -0.73 -10.46
C GLY A 325 0.08 -0.71 -11.58
N TRP A 326 -0.97 -1.55 -11.51
CA TRP A 326 -2.05 -1.52 -12.51
C TRP A 326 -3.05 -0.39 -12.27
N MET A 327 -3.21 0.00 -11.00
CA MET A 327 -4.29 0.89 -10.57
C MET A 327 -4.13 2.29 -11.13
N VAL A 328 -2.92 2.84 -11.08
CA VAL A 328 -2.59 4.19 -11.53
C VAL A 328 -1.81 4.11 -12.84
N ASN A 329 -2.37 3.42 -13.83
CA ASN A 329 -1.80 3.34 -15.16
C ASN A 329 -2.91 3.53 -16.21
N TRP A 330 -2.79 4.59 -17.01
CA TRP A 330 -3.78 4.95 -18.00
C TRP A 330 -3.69 4.10 -19.27
N ASN A 331 -4.66 4.21 -20.14
CA ASN A 331 -4.76 3.36 -21.35
C ASN A 331 -3.79 3.83 -22.46
N TYR A 332 -2.49 3.90 -22.15
CA TYR A 332 -1.45 4.37 -23.07
C TYR A 332 -1.42 3.60 -24.40
N THR A 333 -1.89 2.35 -24.41
CA THR A 333 -1.98 1.54 -25.64
C THR A 333 -3.03 2.04 -26.63
N ASP A 334 -3.85 3.02 -26.26
CA ASP A 334 -4.78 3.69 -27.17
C ASP A 334 -4.10 4.80 -28.00
N ALA A 335 -2.89 5.22 -27.63
CA ALA A 335 -2.10 6.13 -28.46
C ALA A 335 -1.73 5.44 -29.80
N ARG A 336 -1.89 6.16 -30.89
CA ARG A 336 -1.68 5.67 -32.25
C ARG A 336 -0.74 6.61 -33.02
N SER A 337 -0.07 6.06 -34.03
CA SER A 337 0.53 6.89 -35.08
C SER A 337 -0.54 7.63 -35.88
N SER A 338 -0.17 8.60 -36.71
CA SER A 338 -1.12 9.35 -37.53
C SER A 338 -1.90 8.48 -38.53
N ASP A 339 -1.32 7.36 -38.95
CA ASP A 339 -1.97 6.33 -39.80
C ASP A 339 -2.65 5.21 -39.00
N GLY A 340 -2.85 5.37 -37.68
CA GLY A 340 -3.62 4.48 -36.83
C GLY A 340 -2.89 3.22 -36.34
N LYS A 341 -1.57 3.11 -36.56
CA LYS A 341 -0.80 1.94 -36.08
C LYS A 341 -0.69 1.88 -34.56
N SER A 342 -0.69 0.66 -34.01
CA SER A 342 -0.46 0.36 -32.59
C SER A 342 1.03 0.49 -32.29
N VAL A 343 1.44 1.56 -31.66
CA VAL A 343 2.85 1.95 -31.48
C VAL A 343 3.35 1.77 -30.06
N LEU A 344 2.42 1.69 -29.08
CA LEU A 344 2.71 1.42 -27.67
C LEU A 344 2.12 0.07 -27.27
N ILE A 345 2.98 -0.83 -26.87
CA ILE A 345 2.65 -2.22 -26.53
C ILE A 345 2.93 -2.46 -25.04
N ARG A 346 2.13 -3.26 -24.40
CA ARG A 346 2.34 -3.67 -23.00
C ARG A 346 3.60 -4.51 -22.89
N THR A 347 4.49 -4.12 -21.98
CA THR A 347 5.71 -4.87 -21.62
C THR A 347 5.87 -4.93 -20.12
N ALA A 348 6.75 -5.79 -19.63
CA ALA A 348 7.11 -5.89 -18.21
C ALA A 348 8.23 -4.90 -17.82
N GLU A 349 8.29 -3.77 -18.46
CA GLU A 349 9.16 -2.62 -18.13
C GLU A 349 8.38 -1.61 -17.29
N GLN A 350 9.06 -0.90 -16.36
CA GLN A 350 8.39 0.00 -15.39
C GLN A 350 7.54 1.11 -16.02
N SER A 351 7.90 1.58 -17.20
CA SER A 351 7.14 2.61 -17.93
C SER A 351 5.84 2.11 -18.56
N TYR A 352 5.62 0.80 -18.58
CA TYR A 352 4.50 0.19 -19.31
C TYR A 352 3.63 -0.66 -18.36
N GLY A 353 3.58 -1.98 -18.51
CA GLY A 353 2.73 -2.86 -17.72
C GLY A 353 1.27 -2.84 -18.15
N ARG A 354 0.40 -3.43 -17.34
CA ARG A 354 -1.04 -3.48 -17.64
C ARG A 354 -1.73 -2.18 -17.25
N PRO A 355 -2.30 -1.43 -18.21
CA PRO A 355 -3.11 -0.26 -17.91
C PRO A 355 -4.51 -0.71 -17.44
N TRP A 356 -4.82 -0.53 -16.17
CA TRP A 356 -6.15 -0.85 -15.67
C TRP A 356 -7.00 0.39 -15.40
N ASN A 357 -6.39 1.54 -15.27
CA ASN A 357 -7.04 2.85 -15.17
C ASN A 357 -8.16 2.88 -14.12
N ARG A 358 -7.84 2.41 -12.90
CA ARG A 358 -8.80 2.38 -11.78
C ARG A 358 -8.75 3.63 -10.92
N MET A 359 -7.56 4.23 -10.83
CA MET A 359 -7.30 5.43 -10.05
C MET A 359 -6.59 6.45 -10.93
N ALA A 360 -6.91 7.72 -10.75
CA ALA A 360 -6.32 8.82 -11.52
C ALA A 360 -5.84 9.92 -10.57
N PRO A 361 -4.61 10.45 -10.75
CA PRO A 361 -4.15 11.62 -10.02
C PRO A 361 -4.94 12.86 -10.43
N PRO A 362 -5.45 13.68 -9.49
CA PRO A 362 -5.99 14.98 -9.79
C PRO A 362 -4.91 15.94 -10.34
N GLN A 363 -5.33 17.00 -11.00
CA GLN A 363 -4.46 18.01 -11.59
C GLN A 363 -3.49 18.64 -10.59
N GLY A 364 -3.94 18.84 -9.32
CA GLY A 364 -3.14 19.39 -8.24
C GLY A 364 -1.86 18.61 -7.93
N VAL A 365 -1.85 17.30 -8.18
CA VAL A 365 -0.64 16.47 -8.03
C VAL A 365 0.49 17.02 -8.92
N PHE A 366 0.17 17.41 -10.14
CA PHE A 366 1.17 17.85 -11.12
C PHE A 366 1.48 19.34 -11.02
N THR A 367 0.51 20.15 -10.62
CA THR A 367 0.66 21.61 -10.60
C THR A 367 1.07 22.15 -9.23
N HIS A 368 0.80 21.41 -8.16
CA HIS A 368 1.10 21.81 -6.78
C HIS A 368 2.11 20.86 -6.10
N THR A 369 1.76 19.59 -5.90
CA THR A 369 2.64 18.64 -5.17
C THR A 369 4.02 18.53 -5.82
N PHE A 370 4.06 18.32 -7.12
CA PHE A 370 5.29 18.26 -7.92
C PHE A 370 5.47 19.53 -8.78
N ALA A 371 5.41 20.70 -8.14
CA ALA A 371 5.54 21.98 -8.85
C ALA A 371 6.94 22.16 -9.46
N ASP A 372 7.99 21.89 -8.70
CA ASP A 372 9.39 21.96 -9.17
C ASP A 372 9.80 20.65 -9.85
N LYS A 373 9.76 20.63 -11.17
CA LYS A 373 10.13 19.46 -11.98
C LYS A 373 11.55 19.58 -12.56
N THR A 374 12.17 20.73 -12.38
CA THR A 374 13.52 21.00 -12.88
C THR A 374 14.58 20.54 -11.89
N HIS A 375 14.38 20.86 -10.62
CA HIS A 375 15.37 20.57 -9.58
C HIS A 375 15.02 19.29 -8.81
N ASP A 376 13.71 19.02 -8.56
CA ASP A 376 13.23 17.88 -7.80
C ASP A 376 13.06 16.63 -8.69
N SER A 377 13.97 15.66 -8.55
CA SER A 377 13.96 14.41 -9.32
C SER A 377 12.77 13.50 -9.00
N ARG A 378 12.03 13.77 -7.93
CA ARG A 378 10.95 12.87 -7.46
C ARG A 378 9.77 12.83 -8.42
N PHE A 379 9.52 13.90 -9.18
CA PHE A 379 8.51 13.87 -10.23
C PHE A 379 8.87 12.84 -11.32
N ASP A 380 10.06 12.93 -11.88
CA ASP A 380 10.57 12.01 -12.91
C ASP A 380 10.72 10.57 -12.35
N GLY A 381 11.16 10.42 -11.11
CA GLY A 381 11.28 9.13 -10.43
C GLY A 381 9.95 8.53 -9.94
N THR A 382 8.84 9.24 -10.06
CA THR A 382 7.51 8.77 -9.68
C THR A 382 6.67 8.40 -10.90
N PHE A 383 6.73 9.18 -11.97
CA PHE A 383 5.81 9.08 -13.10
C PHE A 383 6.47 8.71 -14.42
N THR A 384 5.76 7.97 -15.24
CA THR A 384 6.05 7.84 -16.68
C THR A 384 5.42 9.00 -17.40
N THR A 385 6.22 9.97 -17.81
CA THR A 385 5.76 11.16 -18.56
C THR A 385 6.00 11.07 -20.06
N VAL A 386 6.93 10.20 -20.50
CA VAL A 386 7.26 10.00 -21.91
C VAL A 386 7.11 8.52 -22.26
N TYR A 387 6.18 8.23 -23.16
CA TYR A 387 5.95 6.89 -23.69
C TYR A 387 6.65 6.77 -25.05
N ARG A 388 7.53 5.77 -25.16
CA ARG A 388 8.38 5.56 -26.33
C ARG A 388 7.89 4.38 -27.15
N GLY A 389 7.98 4.47 -28.47
CA GLY A 389 7.58 3.40 -29.36
C GLY A 389 8.28 2.07 -29.03
N ASN A 390 7.50 1.01 -28.94
CA ASN A 390 8.01 -0.35 -28.63
C ASN A 390 7.28 -1.42 -29.45
N TRP A 391 6.94 -1.12 -30.69
CA TRP A 391 6.11 -1.97 -31.55
C TRP A 391 6.76 -3.27 -31.98
N SER A 392 8.11 -3.39 -31.96
CA SER A 392 8.81 -4.65 -32.22
C SER A 392 8.47 -5.74 -31.21
N THR A 393 8.11 -5.37 -29.98
CA THR A 393 7.63 -6.30 -28.95
C THR A 393 6.40 -7.10 -29.42
N ASN A 394 5.59 -6.54 -30.33
CA ASN A 394 4.45 -7.23 -30.95
C ASN A 394 4.76 -7.69 -32.39
N GLY A 395 6.02 -7.98 -32.68
CA GLY A 395 6.47 -8.52 -33.98
C GLY A 395 6.33 -7.56 -35.17
N LYS A 396 6.17 -6.25 -34.94
CA LYS A 396 6.14 -5.28 -36.02
C LYS A 396 7.55 -4.84 -36.41
N THR A 397 7.78 -4.75 -37.70
CA THR A 397 9.10 -4.47 -38.29
C THR A 397 9.14 -3.14 -38.99
N TRP A 398 8.29 -2.20 -38.62
CA TRP A 398 8.30 -0.85 -39.21
C TRP A 398 9.60 -0.13 -38.84
N GLU A 399 10.27 0.44 -39.83
CA GLU A 399 11.49 1.24 -39.62
C GLU A 399 11.14 2.54 -38.84
N SER A 400 10.03 3.17 -39.22
CA SER A 400 9.51 4.37 -38.58
C SER A 400 7.99 4.46 -38.76
N VAL A 401 7.37 5.34 -38.00
CA VAL A 401 5.96 5.73 -38.13
C VAL A 401 5.83 7.23 -38.22
N SER A 402 4.84 7.72 -38.97
CA SER A 402 4.50 9.13 -38.95
C SER A 402 3.64 9.44 -37.72
N ASN A 403 4.00 10.49 -36.98
CA ASN A 403 3.26 10.86 -35.76
C ASN A 403 2.77 12.31 -35.85
N ALA A 404 2.62 12.97 -34.71
CA ALA A 404 2.07 14.31 -34.63
C ALA A 404 2.55 15.30 -35.68
N ASN A 405 2.65 16.20 -36.06
CA ASN A 405 3.23 17.13 -37.04
C ASN A 405 3.81 16.46 -38.32
N GLY A 406 3.42 15.23 -38.66
CA GLY A 406 3.88 14.52 -39.87
C GLY A 406 5.35 14.08 -39.87
N MET A 407 6.01 14.16 -38.72
CA MET A 407 7.42 13.78 -38.58
C MET A 407 7.54 12.26 -38.39
N GLN A 408 8.66 11.69 -38.87
CA GLN A 408 8.96 10.27 -38.69
C GLN A 408 9.55 10.01 -37.31
N VAL A 409 9.05 9.00 -36.65
CA VAL A 409 9.48 8.53 -35.31
C VAL A 409 9.96 7.10 -35.42
N LYS A 410 11.14 6.81 -34.92
CA LYS A 410 11.69 5.44 -34.80
C LYS A 410 11.28 4.79 -33.51
N GLU A 411 11.45 3.48 -33.45
CA GLU A 411 11.28 2.75 -32.21
C GLU A 411 12.20 3.30 -31.11
N ARG A 412 11.75 3.30 -29.87
CA ARG A 412 12.40 3.91 -28.69
C ARG A 412 12.42 5.44 -28.68
N GLU A 413 11.92 6.12 -29.70
CA GLU A 413 11.70 7.57 -29.67
C GLU A 413 10.33 7.90 -29.05
N PRO A 414 10.13 9.16 -28.54
CA PRO A 414 8.87 9.57 -27.94
C PRO A 414 7.70 9.50 -28.93
N ILE A 415 6.62 8.85 -28.51
CA ILE A 415 5.35 8.75 -29.24
C ILE A 415 4.27 9.60 -28.57
N PHE A 416 4.27 9.63 -27.22
CA PHE A 416 3.32 10.37 -26.43
C PHE A 416 4.01 10.93 -25.19
N SER A 417 3.81 12.22 -24.91
CA SER A 417 4.43 12.89 -23.77
C SER A 417 3.44 13.74 -23.00
N PHE A 418 3.54 13.68 -21.68
CA PHE A 418 2.92 14.65 -20.78
C PHE A 418 3.90 15.79 -20.56
N VAL A 419 3.51 17.02 -20.90
CA VAL A 419 4.39 18.19 -20.89
C VAL A 419 4.06 19.13 -19.73
N ALA A 420 5.09 19.64 -19.08
CA ALA A 420 5.00 20.67 -18.04
C ALA A 420 5.24 22.07 -18.62
N GLU A 421 6.05 22.14 -19.64
CA GLU A 421 6.44 23.38 -20.34
C GLU A 421 5.60 23.56 -21.59
N ASP A 422 5.44 24.79 -22.03
CA ASP A 422 4.70 25.14 -23.25
C ASP A 422 3.27 24.58 -23.34
N MET A 423 2.63 24.29 -22.19
CA MET A 423 1.27 23.72 -22.13
C MET A 423 0.23 24.58 -22.84
N ASP A 424 0.41 25.90 -22.82
CA ASP A 424 -0.41 26.90 -23.50
C ASP A 424 -0.27 26.89 -25.01
N LYS A 425 0.84 26.34 -25.56
CA LYS A 425 1.12 26.23 -26.99
C LYS A 425 0.61 24.93 -27.61
N VAL A 426 0.10 23.99 -26.80
CA VAL A 426 -0.40 22.72 -27.30
C VAL A 426 -1.69 22.94 -28.09
N ASN A 427 -1.70 22.48 -29.33
CA ASN A 427 -2.87 22.52 -30.21
C ASN A 427 -3.72 21.24 -30.02
N TYR A 428 -4.89 21.37 -29.37
CA TYR A 428 -5.88 20.30 -29.17
C TYR A 428 -6.98 20.29 -30.23
N SER A 429 -6.63 20.36 -31.50
CA SER A 429 -7.62 20.38 -32.59
C SER A 429 -8.43 19.06 -32.64
N GLU A 430 -9.64 19.15 -33.23
CA GLU A 430 -10.46 17.95 -33.51
C GLU A 430 -9.72 16.95 -34.42
N GLU A 431 -8.88 17.44 -35.32
CA GLU A 431 -8.09 16.61 -36.23
C GLU A 431 -7.07 15.77 -35.45
N ALA A 432 -6.36 16.38 -34.51
CA ALA A 432 -5.45 15.65 -33.62
C ALA A 432 -6.20 14.56 -32.80
N ALA A 433 -7.37 14.90 -32.28
CA ALA A 433 -8.22 13.94 -31.54
C ALA A 433 -8.69 12.76 -32.39
N LYS A 434 -9.04 12.99 -33.66
CA LYS A 434 -9.43 11.93 -34.60
C LYS A 434 -8.27 10.99 -34.91
N GLN A 435 -7.06 11.53 -35.10
CA GLN A 435 -5.89 10.74 -35.48
C GLN A 435 -5.43 9.79 -34.33
N ASN A 436 -5.41 10.24 -33.09
CA ASN A 436 -4.89 9.45 -31.96
C ASN A 436 -5.96 8.86 -31.04
N ASN A 437 -7.21 9.28 -31.20
CA ASN A 437 -8.36 8.83 -30.37
C ASN A 437 -8.21 9.13 -28.85
N LEU A 438 -7.34 10.05 -28.45
CA LEU A 438 -7.07 10.41 -27.05
C LEU A 438 -7.34 11.88 -26.73
N GLY A 439 -7.58 12.71 -27.75
CA GLY A 439 -7.64 14.15 -27.58
C GLY A 439 -6.30 14.80 -27.23
N ALA A 440 -5.19 14.06 -27.30
CA ALA A 440 -3.87 14.66 -27.18
C ALA A 440 -3.62 15.66 -28.31
N GLY A 441 -2.86 16.70 -27.99
CA GLY A 441 -2.55 17.77 -28.94
C GLY A 441 -1.23 17.56 -29.63
N THR A 442 -0.93 18.51 -30.49
CA THR A 442 0.36 18.67 -31.18
C THR A 442 1.09 19.89 -30.62
N LEU A 443 2.41 19.85 -30.64
CA LEU A 443 3.27 20.99 -30.31
C LEU A 443 4.26 21.21 -31.43
N PRO A 444 4.36 22.43 -32.03
CA PRO A 444 5.27 22.69 -33.14
C PRO A 444 6.71 22.27 -32.83
N GLY A 445 7.37 21.62 -33.79
CA GLY A 445 8.74 21.13 -33.65
C GLY A 445 8.89 19.79 -32.95
N ARG A 446 7.80 19.19 -32.47
CA ARG A 446 7.79 17.83 -31.84
C ARG A 446 7.08 16.84 -32.76
N ALA A 447 7.63 15.61 -32.78
CA ALA A 447 7.03 14.50 -33.51
C ALA A 447 5.99 13.72 -32.68
N ASP A 448 6.07 13.77 -31.35
CA ASP A 448 5.18 13.08 -30.44
C ASP A 448 3.84 13.81 -30.26
N TRP A 449 2.82 13.04 -29.94
CA TRP A 449 1.58 13.56 -29.37
C TRP A 449 1.83 14.06 -27.95
N VAL A 450 1.23 15.19 -27.58
CA VAL A 450 1.45 15.80 -26.27
C VAL A 450 0.13 16.10 -25.53
N LEU A 451 0.18 15.97 -24.20
CA LEU A 451 -0.88 16.41 -23.31
C LEU A 451 -0.27 17.26 -22.19
N GLY A 452 -0.77 18.47 -21.99
CA GLY A 452 -0.36 19.32 -20.87
C GLY A 452 -0.74 18.69 -19.52
N LEU A 453 0.11 18.82 -18.53
CA LEU A 453 -0.19 18.35 -17.16
C LEU A 453 -1.39 19.06 -16.52
N ASP A 454 -1.76 20.23 -17.01
CA ASP A 454 -2.99 20.96 -16.68
C ASP A 454 -4.24 20.40 -17.37
N LYS A 455 -4.08 19.44 -18.27
CA LYS A 455 -5.16 18.81 -19.04
C LYS A 455 -5.36 17.33 -18.72
N VAL A 456 -4.74 16.83 -17.65
CA VAL A 456 -4.95 15.45 -17.22
C VAL A 456 -6.42 15.18 -16.93
N SER A 457 -6.86 14.01 -17.33
CA SER A 457 -8.25 13.56 -17.18
C SER A 457 -8.29 12.19 -16.53
N ARG A 458 -9.48 11.70 -16.19
CA ARG A 458 -9.64 10.32 -15.69
C ARG A 458 -9.18 9.27 -16.70
N TYR A 459 -9.07 9.63 -17.96
CA TYR A 459 -8.66 8.74 -19.06
C TYR A 459 -7.15 8.75 -19.30
N ALA A 460 -6.51 9.93 -19.30
CA ALA A 460 -5.10 10.11 -19.62
C ALA A 460 -4.39 10.98 -18.56
N TYR A 461 -3.38 10.42 -17.98
CA TYR A 461 -2.52 11.03 -16.93
C TYR A 461 -1.18 10.28 -16.89
N PRO A 462 -0.08 10.86 -16.38
CA PRO A 462 1.18 10.15 -16.20
C PRO A 462 1.01 8.87 -15.38
N GLY A 463 1.45 7.72 -15.91
CA GLY A 463 1.41 6.44 -15.20
C GLY A 463 2.39 6.40 -14.03
N LEU A 464 2.13 5.58 -13.04
CA LEU A 464 2.95 5.47 -11.83
C LEU A 464 4.17 4.58 -12.06
N TRP A 465 5.30 5.17 -12.48
CA TRP A 465 6.53 4.47 -12.81
C TRP A 465 7.11 3.70 -11.62
N LYS A 466 7.15 4.29 -10.43
CA LYS A 466 7.80 3.66 -9.26
C LYS A 466 7.18 2.33 -8.84
N LEU A 467 5.91 2.08 -9.15
CA LEU A 467 5.22 0.80 -8.93
C LEU A 467 5.06 -0.02 -10.22
N GLY A 468 5.63 0.44 -11.31
CA GLY A 468 5.58 -0.26 -12.60
C GLY A 468 6.23 -1.65 -12.52
N PRO A 469 5.85 -2.59 -13.40
CA PRO A 469 6.41 -3.94 -13.42
C PRO A 469 7.87 -3.93 -13.87
N TYR A 470 8.62 -4.90 -13.38
CA TYR A 470 9.97 -5.16 -13.89
C TYR A 470 10.21 -6.67 -13.84
N ARG A 471 10.55 -7.25 -14.99
CA ARG A 471 10.87 -8.69 -15.10
C ARG A 471 12.00 -8.90 -16.10
N THR A 472 12.90 -9.81 -15.77
CA THR A 472 14.04 -10.18 -16.61
C THR A 472 13.73 -11.36 -17.52
N ASP A 473 12.70 -12.16 -17.21
CA ASP A 473 12.22 -13.27 -18.03
C ASP A 473 11.33 -12.84 -19.20
N ASN A 474 11.14 -11.53 -19.37
CA ASN A 474 10.34 -10.88 -20.40
C ASN A 474 8.91 -11.47 -20.55
N GLY A 475 8.37 -11.97 -19.45
CA GLY A 475 6.97 -12.34 -19.38
C GLY A 475 6.58 -13.61 -20.13
N SER A 476 7.43 -14.63 -20.19
CA SER A 476 6.96 -15.96 -20.59
C SER A 476 6.16 -16.61 -19.44
N GLY A 477 5.09 -17.31 -19.76
CA GLY A 477 4.22 -17.97 -18.76
C GLY A 477 3.38 -16.99 -17.92
N PRO A 478 3.13 -17.31 -16.61
CA PRO A 478 2.40 -16.43 -15.71
C PRO A 478 3.19 -15.17 -15.44
N GLY A 479 3.51 -14.35 -16.06
CA GLY A 479 4.31 -13.15 -15.96
C GLY A 479 4.33 -12.41 -17.28
N GLN A 480 3.38 -12.73 -18.11
CA GLN A 480 3.07 -11.91 -19.26
C GLN A 480 2.89 -10.45 -18.85
N PRO A 481 3.05 -9.47 -19.74
CA PRO A 481 2.81 -8.06 -19.44
C PRO A 481 1.47 -7.73 -18.79
N ASN A 482 0.57 -8.70 -18.75
CA ASN A 482 -0.76 -8.60 -18.13
C ASN A 482 -0.87 -9.29 -16.77
N ALA A 483 0.22 -9.80 -16.22
CA ALA A 483 0.23 -10.43 -14.90
C ALA A 483 0.49 -9.41 -13.79
N GLY A 484 0.25 -9.80 -12.54
CA GLY A 484 0.65 -9.06 -11.36
C GLY A 484 2.17 -8.83 -11.32
N SER A 485 2.59 -7.88 -10.54
CA SER A 485 4.00 -7.58 -10.39
C SER A 485 4.72 -8.67 -9.59
N THR A 486 5.89 -9.07 -10.03
CA THR A 486 6.81 -9.91 -9.25
C THR A 486 7.80 -9.09 -8.42
N ARG A 487 7.66 -7.75 -8.43
CA ARG A 487 8.41 -6.85 -7.57
C ARG A 487 7.84 -6.86 -6.16
N PRO A 488 8.68 -6.69 -5.12
CA PRO A 488 8.18 -6.47 -3.76
C PRO A 488 7.32 -5.20 -3.69
N TYR A 489 6.33 -5.19 -2.82
CA TYR A 489 5.63 -3.96 -2.46
C TYR A 489 6.32 -3.33 -1.24
N ASN A 490 6.90 -2.15 -1.40
CA ASN A 490 7.62 -1.46 -0.35
C ASN A 490 6.63 -0.91 0.69
N ILE A 491 6.78 -1.34 1.96
CA ILE A 491 5.89 -0.98 3.07
C ILE A 491 6.48 0.13 3.94
N ALA A 492 7.79 0.12 4.16
CA ALA A 492 8.48 1.12 4.97
C ALA A 492 9.86 1.44 4.40
N LYS A 493 10.22 2.71 4.42
CA LYS A 493 11.49 3.23 3.91
C LYS A 493 12.27 3.99 4.98
N PHE A 494 13.58 3.99 4.87
CA PHE A 494 14.46 4.73 5.78
C PHE A 494 14.20 6.24 5.74
N SER A 495 13.83 6.78 4.58
CA SER A 495 13.46 8.19 4.42
C SER A 495 12.28 8.61 5.32
N GLU A 496 11.38 7.70 5.69
CA GLU A 496 10.25 8.02 6.57
C GLU A 496 10.70 8.46 7.97
N LEU A 497 11.81 7.94 8.50
CA LEU A 497 12.35 8.35 9.80
C LEU A 497 12.63 9.86 9.88
N TYR A 498 13.17 10.43 8.80
CA TYR A 498 13.43 11.87 8.72
C TYR A 498 12.15 12.69 8.79
N LEU A 499 11.09 12.24 8.12
CA LEU A 499 9.82 12.96 8.09
C LEU A 499 9.01 12.75 9.38
N LEU A 500 9.10 11.59 10.04
CA LEU A 500 8.52 11.37 11.37
C LEU A 500 9.17 12.29 12.42
N ALA A 501 10.51 12.38 12.43
CA ALA A 501 11.23 13.26 13.34
C ALA A 501 10.93 14.75 13.04
N ALA A 502 10.89 15.13 11.76
CA ALA A 502 10.59 16.50 11.35
C ALA A 502 9.17 16.90 11.75
N GLU A 503 8.18 16.02 11.58
CA GLU A 503 6.81 16.26 11.99
C GLU A 503 6.69 16.42 13.51
N ALA A 504 7.30 15.53 14.29
CA ALA A 504 7.32 15.65 15.74
C ALA A 504 8.00 16.96 16.21
N ALA A 505 9.05 17.40 15.51
CA ALA A 505 9.72 18.68 15.79
C ALA A 505 8.81 19.88 15.47
N VAL A 506 8.07 19.85 14.37
CA VAL A 506 7.05 20.87 14.04
C VAL A 506 5.96 20.93 15.10
N GLU A 507 5.59 19.80 15.69
CA GLU A 507 4.60 19.69 16.75
C GLU A 507 5.15 20.01 18.16
N GLY A 508 6.38 20.50 18.26
CA GLY A 508 6.96 21.06 19.48
C GLY A 508 7.91 20.15 20.23
N ALA A 509 8.33 19.02 19.67
CA ALA A 509 9.39 18.21 20.26
C ALA A 509 10.70 19.01 20.33
N ARG A 510 11.41 18.88 21.44
CA ARG A 510 12.75 19.49 21.61
C ARG A 510 13.73 18.78 20.69
N THR A 511 14.40 19.55 19.83
CA THR A 511 15.29 19.03 18.81
C THR A 511 16.75 19.01 19.28
N GLN A 512 17.51 18.07 18.75
CA GLN A 512 18.97 18.04 18.87
C GLN A 512 19.59 19.02 17.88
N ALA A 513 20.82 19.47 18.17
CA ALA A 513 21.59 20.31 17.26
C ALA A 513 21.80 19.62 15.89
N GLY A 514 21.54 20.34 14.81
CA GLY A 514 21.64 19.83 13.45
C GLY A 514 20.52 18.85 13.05
N LYS A 515 19.45 18.74 13.86
CA LYS A 515 18.29 17.88 13.59
C LYS A 515 16.97 18.61 13.86
N THR A 516 16.91 19.91 13.55
CA THR A 516 15.64 20.63 13.50
C THR A 516 14.73 20.04 12.41
N ALA A 517 13.45 20.39 12.42
CA ALA A 517 12.54 19.95 11.36
C ALA A 517 13.08 20.30 9.95
N ARG A 518 13.63 21.50 9.80
CA ARG A 518 14.23 21.95 8.54
C ARG A 518 15.49 21.17 8.17
N ASP A 519 16.37 20.87 9.14
CA ASP A 519 17.59 20.08 8.88
C ASP A 519 17.23 18.68 8.39
N LEU A 520 16.28 18.01 9.05
CA LEU A 520 15.82 16.67 8.70
C LEU A 520 15.18 16.62 7.30
N VAL A 521 14.31 17.56 6.98
CA VAL A 521 13.70 17.68 5.65
C VAL A 521 14.77 17.95 4.60
N ASN A 522 15.76 18.79 4.89
CA ASN A 522 16.81 19.14 3.94
C ASN A 522 17.71 17.96 3.55
N VAL A 523 17.84 16.94 4.38
CA VAL A 523 18.54 15.70 3.99
C VAL A 523 17.83 15.06 2.79
N LEU A 524 16.50 14.95 2.83
CA LEU A 524 15.71 14.36 1.74
C LEU A 524 15.63 15.30 0.53
N ARG A 525 15.55 16.60 0.75
CA ARG A 525 15.51 17.57 -0.34
C ARG A 525 16.85 17.65 -1.08
N ALA A 526 17.97 17.57 -0.38
CA ALA A 526 19.27 17.45 -1.03
C ALA A 526 19.36 16.20 -1.90
N ARG A 527 18.93 15.03 -1.39
CA ARG A 527 18.86 13.80 -2.15
C ARG A 527 17.91 13.92 -3.36
N ALA A 528 16.77 14.61 -3.20
CA ALA A 528 15.83 14.85 -4.30
C ALA A 528 16.42 15.73 -5.41
N GLY A 529 17.36 16.61 -5.10
CA GLY A 529 18.12 17.39 -6.07
C GLY A 529 19.17 16.59 -6.86
N ARG A 530 19.50 15.39 -6.41
CA ARG A 530 20.49 14.51 -7.05
C ARG A 530 19.84 13.64 -8.13
N TRP A 531 20.22 13.83 -9.39
CA TRP A 531 19.76 13.07 -10.51
C TRP A 531 20.86 12.14 -11.04
N THR A 532 20.61 10.84 -11.04
CA THR A 532 21.50 9.82 -11.62
C THR A 532 20.92 9.19 -12.89
N TYR A 533 19.61 9.30 -13.06
CA TYR A 533 18.88 8.85 -14.23
C TYR A 533 17.70 9.77 -14.52
N SER A 534 17.32 9.92 -15.77
CA SER A 534 16.08 10.59 -16.19
C SER A 534 15.18 9.60 -16.94
N ASN A 535 14.00 9.30 -16.36
CA ASN A 535 13.00 8.47 -17.00
C ASN A 535 12.44 9.13 -18.28
N ALA A 536 12.23 10.45 -18.23
CA ALA A 536 11.75 11.21 -19.37
C ALA A 536 12.75 11.21 -20.54
N GLU A 537 14.04 11.32 -20.26
CA GLU A 537 15.10 11.27 -21.28
C GLU A 537 15.55 9.84 -21.60
N TYR A 538 15.20 8.87 -20.73
CA TYR A 538 15.56 7.45 -20.83
C TYR A 538 17.07 7.24 -20.92
N LYS A 539 17.82 7.89 -20.02
CA LYS A 539 19.27 7.79 -19.95
C LYS A 539 19.82 8.13 -18.57
N GLU A 540 21.03 7.67 -18.31
CA GLU A 540 21.84 8.13 -17.19
C GLU A 540 22.14 9.63 -17.37
N VAL A 541 22.10 10.35 -16.25
CA VAL A 541 22.43 11.77 -16.16
C VAL A 541 23.26 11.99 -14.90
N ASP A 542 23.99 13.08 -14.87
CA ASP A 542 24.71 13.54 -13.67
C ASP A 542 24.37 15.02 -13.46
N ARG A 543 23.30 15.24 -12.67
CA ARG A 543 22.84 16.59 -12.31
C ARG A 543 22.73 16.70 -10.81
N ASP A 544 23.21 17.80 -10.28
CA ASP A 544 23.15 18.07 -8.85
C ASP A 544 22.55 19.44 -8.57
N PHE A 545 21.29 19.43 -8.14
CA PHE A 545 20.53 20.60 -7.69
C PHE A 545 20.32 20.55 -6.17
N SER A 546 21.14 19.81 -5.43
CA SER A 546 20.98 19.64 -3.97
C SER A 546 21.00 20.97 -3.24
N ALA A 547 21.87 21.91 -3.65
CA ALA A 547 21.97 23.22 -3.04
C ALA A 547 20.72 24.08 -3.27
N GLU A 548 20.18 24.07 -4.50
CA GLU A 548 18.96 24.79 -4.88
C GLU A 548 17.75 24.23 -4.11
N MET A 549 17.65 22.90 -4.01
CA MET A 549 16.57 22.24 -3.26
C MET A 549 16.60 22.62 -1.77
N VAL A 550 17.79 22.64 -1.15
CA VAL A 550 17.95 23.06 0.25
C VAL A 550 17.67 24.56 0.41
N ALA A 551 18.15 25.40 -0.50
CA ALA A 551 17.93 26.85 -0.46
C ALA A 551 16.44 27.22 -0.59
N ALA A 552 15.68 26.45 -1.39
CA ALA A 552 14.24 26.65 -1.58
C ALA A 552 13.38 26.21 -0.36
N THR A 553 13.97 25.55 0.65
CA THR A 553 13.24 25.18 1.86
C THR A 553 12.97 26.43 2.72
N PRO A 554 11.70 26.74 3.07
CA PRO A 554 11.38 27.88 3.93
C PRO A 554 12.13 27.85 5.26
N ALA A 555 12.41 29.03 5.79
CA ALA A 555 13.09 29.15 7.10
C ALA A 555 12.27 28.53 8.23
N THR A 556 10.94 28.67 8.16
CA THR A 556 9.98 28.06 9.08
C THR A 556 9.09 27.12 8.27
N ILE A 557 8.97 25.89 8.73
CA ILE A 557 8.10 24.86 8.14
C ILE A 557 7.01 24.46 9.13
N ASP A 558 5.87 24.12 8.64
CA ASP A 558 4.68 23.72 9.39
C ASP A 558 4.23 22.29 8.99
N ILE A 559 3.14 21.84 9.57
CA ILE A 559 2.60 20.51 9.26
C ILE A 559 2.18 20.36 7.80
N ASN A 560 1.69 21.43 7.14
CA ASN A 560 1.32 21.36 5.73
C ASN A 560 2.57 21.14 4.87
N TYR A 561 3.67 21.83 5.17
CA TYR A 561 4.93 21.59 4.48
C TYR A 561 5.43 20.15 4.62
N ILE A 562 5.32 19.57 5.83
CA ILE A 562 5.67 18.16 6.08
C ILE A 562 4.77 17.23 5.27
N LEU A 563 3.46 17.47 5.23
CA LEU A 563 2.51 16.66 4.45
C LEU A 563 2.79 16.73 2.95
N ASP A 564 3.20 17.90 2.44
CA ASP A 564 3.61 18.07 1.04
C ASP A 564 4.93 17.32 0.73
N GLU A 565 5.91 17.36 1.64
CA GLU A 565 7.16 16.58 1.49
C GLU A 565 6.87 15.08 1.56
N ARG A 566 5.98 14.63 2.45
CA ARG A 566 5.54 13.24 2.51
C ARG A 566 4.86 12.79 1.22
N SER A 567 4.02 13.64 0.63
CA SER A 567 3.38 13.34 -0.66
C SER A 567 4.43 13.20 -1.78
N ARG A 568 5.39 14.11 -1.87
CA ARG A 568 6.48 13.99 -2.86
C ARG A 568 7.31 12.72 -2.69
N GLU A 569 7.60 12.34 -1.45
CA GLU A 569 8.44 11.17 -1.13
C GLU A 569 7.70 9.84 -1.32
N PHE A 570 6.43 9.77 -0.89
CA PHE A 570 5.65 8.53 -0.79
C PHE A 570 4.44 8.47 -1.70
N PHE A 571 4.33 9.37 -2.69
CA PHE A 571 3.20 9.38 -3.62
C PHE A 571 2.87 7.98 -4.14
N GLY A 572 1.61 7.59 -4.01
CA GLY A 572 1.11 6.32 -4.52
C GLY A 572 1.53 5.07 -3.73
N GLU A 573 2.11 5.19 -2.54
CA GLU A 573 2.57 4.05 -1.73
C GLU A 573 1.60 3.62 -0.62
N GLY A 574 0.37 4.16 -0.60
CA GLY A 574 -0.65 3.79 0.38
C GLY A 574 -0.58 4.55 1.71
N TYR A 575 0.16 5.64 1.80
CA TYR A 575 0.31 6.42 3.02
C TYR A 575 -0.71 7.55 3.18
N ARG A 576 -1.17 8.15 2.08
CA ARG A 576 -1.79 9.48 2.08
C ARG A 576 -3.04 9.57 2.93
N TRP A 577 -3.94 8.59 2.85
CA TRP A 577 -5.16 8.61 3.68
C TRP A 577 -4.82 8.62 5.18
N PHE A 578 -3.88 7.78 5.61
CA PHE A 578 -3.45 7.73 7.01
C PHE A 578 -2.81 9.04 7.47
N ASP A 579 -1.98 9.67 6.64
CA ASP A 579 -1.36 10.95 6.96
C ASP A 579 -2.41 12.05 7.16
N LEU A 580 -3.37 12.16 6.25
CA LEU A 580 -4.43 13.18 6.30
C LEU A 580 -5.42 12.95 7.46
N VAL A 581 -5.73 11.67 7.76
CA VAL A 581 -6.64 11.33 8.86
C VAL A 581 -6.00 11.61 10.21
N ARG A 582 -4.76 11.15 10.46
CA ARG A 582 -4.13 11.35 11.78
C ARG A 582 -3.87 12.83 12.08
N THR A 583 -3.46 13.62 11.09
CA THR A 583 -3.23 15.07 11.24
C THR A 583 -4.53 15.89 11.18
N GLN A 584 -5.65 15.24 10.85
CA GLN A 584 -6.97 15.85 10.66
C GLN A 584 -6.98 16.94 9.57
N LYS A 585 -6.14 16.77 8.55
CA LYS A 585 -6.03 17.66 7.40
C LYS A 585 -6.81 17.18 6.16
N TRP A 586 -7.55 16.09 6.27
CA TRP A 586 -8.20 15.47 5.10
C TRP A 586 -9.17 16.43 4.39
N ASN A 587 -10.02 17.15 5.13
CA ASN A 587 -10.92 18.16 4.54
C ASN A 587 -10.12 19.29 3.85
N GLU A 588 -9.07 19.80 4.49
CA GLU A 588 -8.26 20.90 3.95
C GLU A 588 -7.61 20.51 2.60
N TYR A 589 -7.10 19.30 2.48
CA TYR A 589 -6.39 18.82 1.28
C TYR A 589 -7.30 18.25 0.19
N ALA A 590 -8.45 17.69 0.56
CA ALA A 590 -9.18 16.81 -0.34
C ALA A 590 -10.68 17.10 -0.51
N ASP A 591 -11.25 18.11 0.16
CA ASP A 591 -12.66 18.47 -0.04
C ASP A 591 -12.98 18.80 -1.49
N THR A 592 -12.03 19.37 -2.22
CA THR A 592 -12.16 19.66 -3.63
C THR A 592 -10.94 19.13 -4.40
N TYR A 593 -11.17 18.75 -5.64
CA TYR A 593 -10.10 18.43 -6.58
C TYR A 593 -10.51 18.82 -8.01
N THR A 594 -9.53 19.11 -8.84
CA THR A 594 -9.73 19.44 -10.25
C THR A 594 -9.15 18.33 -11.13
N ILE A 595 -9.94 17.88 -12.11
CA ILE A 595 -9.52 16.98 -13.17
C ILE A 595 -10.30 17.34 -14.45
N CYS A 596 -9.74 17.12 -15.63
CA CYS A 596 -10.44 17.46 -16.86
C CYS A 596 -11.59 16.49 -17.15
N GLY A 597 -12.62 17.06 -17.74
CA GLY A 597 -13.79 16.34 -18.19
C GLY A 597 -14.93 16.28 -17.20
N LYS A 598 -16.12 15.96 -17.72
CA LYS A 598 -17.32 15.75 -16.93
C LYS A 598 -17.33 14.35 -16.31
N LEU A 599 -18.21 14.13 -15.36
CA LEU A 599 -18.47 12.77 -14.86
C LEU A 599 -19.06 11.90 -15.98
N PRO A 600 -18.74 10.60 -16.03
CA PRO A 600 -19.24 9.69 -17.09
C PRO A 600 -20.76 9.70 -17.25
N GLU A 601 -21.51 9.94 -16.19
CA GLU A 601 -22.98 9.97 -16.15
C GLU A 601 -23.57 11.18 -16.88
N GLN A 602 -22.76 12.15 -17.27
CA GLN A 602 -23.18 13.40 -17.91
C GLN A 602 -23.06 13.40 -19.43
N GLY A 603 -22.96 12.23 -20.08
CA GLY A 603 -22.95 12.10 -21.54
C GLY A 603 -21.69 12.66 -22.24
N TYR A 604 -20.55 12.34 -21.78
CA TYR A 604 -19.26 12.96 -22.02
C TYR A 604 -18.31 12.11 -22.89
N ASN A 605 -17.57 12.74 -23.78
CA ASN A 605 -16.45 12.09 -24.45
C ASN A 605 -15.14 12.26 -23.64
N VAL A 606 -14.90 11.32 -22.73
CA VAL A 606 -13.73 11.35 -21.83
C VAL A 606 -12.39 11.44 -22.52
N LYS A 607 -12.31 11.04 -23.78
CA LYS A 607 -11.05 10.98 -24.53
C LYS A 607 -10.64 12.33 -25.10
N THR A 608 -11.56 13.28 -25.20
CA THR A 608 -11.34 14.55 -25.90
C THR A 608 -11.72 15.80 -25.11
N ASP A 609 -12.34 15.68 -23.93
CA ASP A 609 -12.72 16.85 -23.13
C ASP A 609 -11.59 17.27 -22.20
N HIS A 610 -10.90 18.34 -22.55
CA HIS A 610 -9.82 18.97 -21.78
C HIS A 610 -10.28 20.10 -20.86
N THR A 611 -11.59 20.23 -20.63
CA THR A 611 -12.13 21.29 -19.77
C THR A 611 -11.91 20.95 -18.30
N PRO A 612 -11.11 21.72 -17.56
CA PRO A 612 -10.95 21.51 -16.12
C PRO A 612 -12.29 21.61 -15.38
N LYS A 613 -12.56 20.66 -14.51
CA LYS A 613 -13.74 20.60 -13.64
C LYS A 613 -13.31 20.39 -12.23
N THR A 614 -13.82 21.25 -11.34
CA THR A 614 -13.67 21.08 -9.90
C THR A 614 -14.80 20.21 -9.38
N HIS A 615 -14.44 19.18 -8.67
CA HIS A 615 -15.35 18.24 -8.01
C HIS A 615 -15.30 18.45 -6.51
N GLN A 616 -16.46 18.30 -5.86
CA GLN A 616 -16.61 18.39 -4.42
C GLN A 616 -16.72 17.00 -3.82
N ARG A 617 -16.01 16.74 -2.73
CA ARG A 617 -16.21 15.57 -1.86
C ARG A 617 -17.03 15.94 -0.64
N THR A 618 -17.73 14.97 -0.08
CA THR A 618 -18.48 15.12 1.17
C THR A 618 -17.77 14.34 2.27
N ILE A 619 -16.68 14.91 2.79
CA ILE A 619 -15.90 14.31 3.88
C ILE A 619 -16.54 14.74 5.22
N LYS A 620 -17.15 13.78 5.93
CA LYS A 620 -17.77 13.99 7.25
C LYS A 620 -16.86 13.47 8.36
N PRO A 621 -17.00 13.94 9.61
CA PRO A 621 -16.17 13.49 10.72
C PRO A 621 -16.11 11.96 10.91
N PHE A 622 -17.21 11.25 10.66
CA PHE A 622 -17.22 9.80 10.78
C PHE A 622 -16.39 9.07 9.70
N HIS A 623 -16.15 9.70 8.54
CA HIS A 623 -15.31 9.11 7.48
C HIS A 623 -13.82 8.99 7.88
N TYR A 624 -13.41 9.66 8.95
CA TYR A 624 -12.07 9.52 9.54
C TYR A 624 -11.80 8.12 10.13
N LEU A 625 -12.84 7.29 10.21
CA LEU A 625 -12.75 5.85 10.46
C LEU A 625 -13.43 5.11 9.31
N ARG A 626 -12.95 3.92 9.00
CA ARG A 626 -13.64 3.01 8.08
C ARG A 626 -14.71 2.22 8.84
N PRO A 627 -15.79 1.77 8.15
CA PRO A 627 -16.78 0.91 8.78
C PRO A 627 -16.18 -0.45 9.14
N ILE A 628 -16.65 -1.04 10.24
CA ILE A 628 -16.39 -2.46 10.53
C ILE A 628 -16.96 -3.28 9.38
N PRO A 629 -16.20 -4.21 8.80
CA PRO A 629 -16.65 -5.00 7.65
C PRO A 629 -17.95 -5.77 7.92
N GLN A 630 -18.85 -5.81 6.94
CA GLN A 630 -20.13 -6.48 7.07
C GLN A 630 -19.97 -7.98 7.44
N GLY A 631 -18.98 -8.65 6.85
CA GLY A 631 -18.72 -10.06 7.16
C GLY A 631 -18.36 -10.31 8.62
N GLN A 632 -17.73 -9.33 9.30
CA GLN A 632 -17.50 -9.42 10.76
C GLN A 632 -18.81 -9.32 11.53
N LEU A 633 -19.67 -8.36 11.18
CA LEU A 633 -20.97 -8.19 11.82
C LEU A 633 -21.87 -9.41 11.64
N ASP A 634 -21.89 -9.98 10.44
CA ASP A 634 -22.69 -11.17 10.12
C ASP A 634 -22.21 -12.39 10.91
N GLY A 635 -20.89 -12.54 11.08
CA GLY A 635 -20.28 -13.65 11.80
C GLY A 635 -20.48 -13.63 13.33
N MET A 636 -20.89 -12.49 13.93
CA MET A 636 -21.07 -12.38 15.38
C MET A 636 -22.40 -12.97 15.84
N GLU A 637 -22.38 -13.66 16.98
CA GLU A 637 -23.57 -14.16 17.70
C GLU A 637 -24.07 -13.11 18.70
N MET A 638 -24.54 -11.99 18.19
CA MET A 638 -25.05 -10.84 18.92
C MET A 638 -26.40 -10.41 18.35
N SER A 639 -27.20 -9.72 19.15
CA SER A 639 -28.46 -9.13 18.68
C SER A 639 -28.22 -8.06 17.60
N ALA A 640 -29.25 -7.73 16.85
CA ALA A 640 -29.18 -6.70 15.80
C ALA A 640 -28.78 -5.33 16.40
N ASP A 641 -29.30 -4.99 17.58
CA ASP A 641 -28.98 -3.73 18.26
C ASP A 641 -27.52 -3.67 18.73
N GLU A 642 -26.98 -4.79 19.26
CA GLU A 642 -25.58 -4.90 19.64
C GLU A 642 -24.64 -4.80 18.43
N LYS A 643 -24.97 -5.46 17.31
CA LYS A 643 -24.21 -5.32 16.05
C LYS A 643 -24.24 -3.91 15.51
N LYS A 644 -25.40 -3.25 15.57
CA LYS A 644 -25.54 -1.84 15.22
C LYS A 644 -24.71 -0.93 16.13
N ALA A 645 -24.71 -1.20 17.44
CA ALA A 645 -23.86 -0.50 18.41
C ALA A 645 -22.36 -0.77 18.21
N TYR A 646 -22.00 -1.95 17.75
CA TYR A 646 -20.60 -2.32 17.44
C TYR A 646 -20.03 -1.57 16.24
N GLN A 647 -20.86 -1.23 15.26
CA GLN A 647 -20.47 -0.49 14.06
C GLN A 647 -20.07 0.95 14.37
N ASN A 648 -19.12 1.51 13.61
CA ASN A 648 -18.74 2.91 13.70
C ASN A 648 -19.93 3.83 13.36
N PRO A 649 -20.11 4.96 14.09
CA PRO A 649 -21.15 5.95 13.79
C PRO A 649 -21.08 6.40 12.32
N GLY A 650 -22.24 6.65 11.71
CA GLY A 650 -22.36 7.04 10.31
C GLY A 650 -22.44 5.86 9.32
N TYR A 651 -22.22 4.62 9.79
CA TYR A 651 -22.33 3.40 8.99
C TYR A 651 -23.33 2.40 9.61
N ARG A 652 -24.21 2.87 10.46
CA ARG A 652 -25.16 2.06 11.24
C ARG A 652 -26.52 1.85 10.57
N ASP A 653 -26.72 2.42 9.40
CA ASP A 653 -28.00 2.41 8.67
C ASP A 653 -28.06 1.26 7.66
#